data_794e833066c140926448432ca53193ef
#
_entry.id   794e833066c140926448432ca53193ef
#
_cell.length_a   1.000
_cell.length_b   1.000
_cell.length_c   1.000
_cell.angle_alpha   90.00
_cell.angle_beta   90.00
_cell.angle_gamma   90.00
#
_symmetry.space_group_name_H-M   'P 1'
#
loop_
_entity.id
_entity.type
_entity.pdbx_description
1 polymer ?
#
loop_
_entity_poly.entity_id
_entity_poly.type
_entity_poly.pdbx_seq_one_letter_code
_entity_poly.pdbx_strand_id
1 'polypeptide(L)'
;MNGDFDISKGDDEFESDSFEAMSGDDDDKHEQRPKKKKKKMSKYRRHTSYQIQELESHENAILRQENEKLRVENGILKEAMRSPPTCNNCGGAATPGEVSHEQQQLRMENAKLKYELDKLCALANRFIGGSISLEQPSNGGVASQDLSLGHGFTRGSSTFMDIAAVAMDEVIRLAEVDNPLWTKCSKSERDSMKHDQYTSIFAGSKHPGFAAEGSRETGLVLINSLTLVETLMDTNQWAEMFECIVAVASTVEVISNGSGGSRNGALQLMQAEFQVMSPLVPIRQVKFLRYCKQHGDGLWAVVDVSYDVNRESQDLKSFGGLKRLPSGCIIQDIGNGCSKVTWTEHSEYEGSHIHPLYQQLLGSSVGLGATKWLATLQRRCESYTTLSSSPDQTDLSLAGTKSTLTLAQRMRSNFYSGITASPIHKWEKLVAENVGQDTRILTRKSLQPSGVVLSAATSMWLPVTQQRLFEFLCDGKCRNQWDILCNGASMENMLLIPQRQSEGRCISLLQPAGKHQNESSMLILQETWSDASGALVVYAPVDVPSMNMVMSGGDSANVALLPSGFSISPDGSSWSDQIDTNGRLVNHESKGCLLTVGFQILVNSVPTTKLNMESVQTVNNLIACTIHKIKAALSIPA
;
A
#
# COMPACT_ATOMS: atom_id res chain seq x y z
N MET A 1 -37.85 -14.11 52.12
CA MET A 1 -37.27 -13.63 53.39
C MET A 1 -36.34 -12.50 53.03
N ASN A 2 -36.82 -11.35 53.45
CA ASN A 2 -36.31 -9.99 53.32
C ASN A 2 -34.96 -9.81 54.02
N GLY A 3 -34.23 -8.84 53.57
CA GLY A 3 -33.08 -8.29 54.26
C GLY A 3 -32.54 -7.08 53.52
N ASP A 4 -33.29 -5.95 53.66
CA ASP A 4 -32.80 -4.60 53.43
C ASP A 4 -31.64 -4.28 54.37
N PHE A 5 -30.66 -3.56 53.89
CA PHE A 5 -29.89 -2.63 54.73
C PHE A 5 -29.53 -1.37 53.94
N ASP A 6 -30.08 -0.33 54.45
CA ASP A 6 -29.97 1.08 54.11
C ASP A 6 -28.82 1.73 54.93
N ILE A 7 -28.41 2.96 54.52
CA ILE A 7 -27.71 4.02 55.27
C ILE A 7 -26.19 3.98 55.21
N SER A 8 -25.47 5.08 55.00
CA SER A 8 -25.71 6.51 55.34
C SER A 8 -24.69 7.42 54.67
N LYS A 9 -25.12 8.66 54.52
CA LYS A 9 -24.34 9.87 54.21
C LYS A 9 -23.07 10.04 55.07
N GLY A 10 -22.04 10.59 54.46
CA GLY A 10 -20.93 11.27 55.11
C GLY A 10 -20.52 12.45 54.24
N ASP A 11 -20.98 13.63 54.64
CA ASP A 11 -20.52 14.93 54.20
C ASP A 11 -19.13 15.15 54.80
N ASP A 12 -18.12 15.55 54.03
CA ASP A 12 -16.93 16.23 54.53
C ASP A 12 -16.61 17.41 53.59
N GLU A 13 -16.92 18.58 54.14
CA GLU A 13 -16.47 19.88 53.73
C GLU A 13 -14.93 19.95 53.92
N PHE A 14 -14.19 20.48 52.97
CA PHE A 14 -12.86 21.05 53.23
C PHE A 14 -12.76 22.47 52.67
N GLU A 15 -12.43 23.33 53.62
CA GLU A 15 -12.31 24.77 53.54
C GLU A 15 -11.21 25.26 52.57
N SER A 16 -11.54 26.41 52.00
CA SER A 16 -10.61 27.28 51.25
C SER A 16 -9.75 28.09 52.22
N ASP A 17 -8.45 27.99 52.14
CA ASP A 17 -7.56 28.98 52.74
C ASP A 17 -7.02 29.97 51.70
N SER A 18 -7.41 31.21 51.94
CA SER A 18 -6.90 32.44 51.35
C SER A 18 -5.61 32.85 52.03
N PHE A 19 -4.57 33.17 51.25
CA PHE A 19 -3.43 33.96 51.76
C PHE A 19 -3.36 35.31 51.03
N GLU A 20 -3.51 36.33 51.86
CA GLU A 20 -3.38 37.74 51.53
C GLU A 20 -1.93 38.19 51.36
N ALA A 21 -1.79 39.30 50.66
CA ALA A 21 -0.62 40.04 50.33
C ALA A 21 0.08 40.67 51.56
N MET A 22 1.39 40.81 51.48
CA MET A 22 2.12 41.88 52.17
C MET A 22 2.99 42.65 51.20
N SER A 23 2.76 43.95 51.23
CA SER A 23 3.52 45.03 50.59
C SER A 23 4.82 45.34 51.34
N GLY A 24 5.82 45.75 50.61
CA GLY A 24 7.04 46.40 51.10
C GLY A 24 7.58 47.33 50.03
N ASP A 25 7.49 48.63 50.32
CA ASP A 25 8.09 49.74 49.58
C ASP A 25 9.61 49.70 49.69
N ASP A 26 10.35 50.15 48.68
CA ASP A 26 11.20 51.31 48.69
C ASP A 26 12.05 51.51 47.41
N ASP A 27 11.92 52.72 46.93
CA ASP A 27 12.84 53.69 46.33
C ASP A 27 13.84 53.43 45.20
N ASP A 28 13.55 54.25 44.15
CA ASP A 28 14.44 55.16 43.40
C ASP A 28 15.56 54.63 42.47
N LYS A 29 15.38 54.84 41.17
CA LYS A 29 16.13 55.80 40.34
C LYS A 29 15.82 55.69 38.81
N HIS A 30 15.61 56.86 38.24
CA HIS A 30 15.59 57.25 36.84
C HIS A 30 16.40 56.40 35.85
N GLU A 31 15.75 56.03 34.71
CA GLU A 31 16.29 56.32 33.38
C GLU A 31 15.19 56.14 32.29
N GLN A 32 15.11 57.15 31.41
CA GLN A 32 14.14 57.30 30.32
C GLN A 32 14.50 56.38 29.18
N ARG A 33 13.52 55.59 28.64
CA ARG A 33 13.50 55.19 27.25
C ARG A 33 12.07 54.85 26.73
N PRO A 34 11.82 54.81 25.40
CA PRO A 34 10.64 55.37 24.80
C PRO A 34 9.47 54.38 24.66
N LYS A 35 8.28 54.96 24.53
CA LYS A 35 6.98 54.31 24.38
C LYS A 35 6.90 53.31 23.19
N LYS A 36 6.87 52.01 23.47
CA LYS A 36 6.40 50.97 22.50
C LYS A 36 4.89 50.80 22.63
N LYS A 37 4.20 50.93 21.48
CA LYS A 37 2.76 50.74 21.30
C LYS A 37 2.38 49.34 21.78
N LYS A 38 1.51 49.21 22.79
CA LYS A 38 0.88 47.98 23.23
C LYS A 38 -0.11 47.50 22.15
N LYS A 39 0.22 46.44 21.45
CA LYS A 39 -0.75 45.62 20.68
C LYS A 39 -1.71 44.97 21.66
N LYS A 40 -3.02 45.22 21.53
CA LYS A 40 -4.06 44.54 22.28
C LYS A 40 -4.00 43.05 21.99
N MET A 41 -3.55 42.24 22.91
CA MET A 41 -3.74 40.78 22.91
C MET A 41 -5.21 40.50 23.18
N SER A 42 -5.85 39.81 22.25
CA SER A 42 -7.20 39.25 22.42
C SER A 42 -7.17 38.27 23.60
N LYS A 43 -7.97 38.58 24.65
CA LYS A 43 -8.17 37.69 25.80
C LYS A 43 -8.93 36.45 25.30
N TYR A 44 -8.26 35.32 25.15
CA TYR A 44 -8.90 34.02 25.04
C TYR A 44 -9.67 33.77 26.35
N ARG A 45 -11.01 33.78 26.27
CA ARG A 45 -11.86 33.32 27.37
C ARG A 45 -11.79 31.79 27.40
N ARG A 46 -11.25 31.21 28.43
CA ARG A 46 -11.41 29.78 28.73
C ARG A 46 -12.89 29.55 29.07
N HIS A 47 -13.50 28.55 28.42
CA HIS A 47 -14.83 28.11 28.81
C HIS A 47 -14.78 27.58 30.26
N THR A 48 -15.79 27.88 31.03
CA THR A 48 -15.94 27.31 32.37
C THR A 48 -16.33 25.84 32.27
N SER A 49 -16.03 25.04 33.29
CA SER A 49 -16.41 23.61 33.32
C SER A 49 -17.89 23.39 33.04
N TYR A 50 -18.74 24.30 33.48
CA TYR A 50 -20.17 24.29 33.18
C TYR A 50 -20.48 24.46 31.69
N GLN A 51 -19.82 25.39 31.02
CA GLN A 51 -20.02 25.60 29.57
C GLN A 51 -19.51 24.42 28.73
N ILE A 52 -18.46 23.75 29.18
CA ILE A 52 -17.95 22.52 28.53
C ILE A 52 -18.97 21.40 28.69
N GLN A 53 -19.50 21.20 29.88
CA GLN A 53 -20.53 20.18 30.17
C GLN A 53 -21.84 20.42 29.42
N GLU A 54 -22.22 21.68 29.22
CA GLU A 54 -23.43 22.06 28.45
C GLU A 54 -23.22 21.78 26.94
N LEU A 55 -22.04 22.07 26.40
CA LEU A 55 -21.68 21.75 25.02
C LEU A 55 -21.63 20.23 24.78
N GLU A 56 -20.99 19.47 25.66
CA GLU A 56 -20.95 18.00 25.61
C GLU A 56 -22.34 17.38 25.72
N SER A 57 -23.19 17.92 26.57
CA SER A 57 -24.59 17.47 26.71
C SER A 57 -25.40 17.73 25.44
N HIS A 58 -25.20 18.89 24.81
CA HIS A 58 -25.87 19.25 23.56
C HIS A 58 -25.38 18.38 22.38
N GLU A 59 -24.08 18.16 22.26
CA GLU A 59 -23.50 17.30 21.24
C GLU A 59 -23.94 15.83 21.39
N ASN A 60 -23.98 15.33 22.61
CA ASN A 60 -24.52 14.00 22.92
C ASN A 60 -26.01 13.87 22.59
N ALA A 61 -26.80 14.93 22.74
CA ALA A 61 -28.23 14.93 22.37
C ALA A 61 -28.38 14.85 20.83
N ILE A 62 -27.59 15.60 20.07
CA ILE A 62 -27.57 15.56 18.60
C ILE A 62 -27.17 14.16 18.11
N LEU A 63 -26.11 13.59 18.66
CA LEU A 63 -25.63 12.25 18.28
C LEU A 63 -26.65 11.15 18.59
N ARG A 64 -27.40 11.28 19.69
CA ARG A 64 -28.50 10.35 20.02
C ARG A 64 -29.64 10.47 19.00
N GLN A 65 -29.99 11.67 18.59
CA GLN A 65 -31.04 11.91 17.58
C GLN A 65 -30.61 11.33 16.20
N GLU A 66 -29.36 11.51 15.80
CA GLU A 66 -28.83 10.98 14.55
C GLU A 66 -28.77 9.44 14.58
N ASN A 67 -28.34 8.84 15.68
CA ASN A 67 -28.38 7.39 15.88
C ASN A 67 -29.78 6.81 15.77
N GLU A 68 -30.77 7.48 16.34
CA GLU A 68 -32.18 7.03 16.27
C GLU A 68 -32.69 7.12 14.83
N LYS A 69 -32.38 8.20 14.11
CA LYS A 69 -32.71 8.35 12.69
C LYS A 69 -32.09 7.21 11.84
N LEU A 70 -30.81 6.90 12.04
CA LEU A 70 -30.14 5.81 11.36
C LEU A 70 -30.72 4.43 11.72
N ARG A 71 -31.19 4.23 12.96
CA ARG A 71 -31.88 2.98 13.35
C ARG A 71 -33.20 2.81 12.63
N VAL A 72 -33.97 3.89 12.51
CA VAL A 72 -35.25 3.88 11.77
C VAL A 72 -35.02 3.59 10.29
N GLU A 73 -34.02 4.26 9.68
CA GLU A 73 -33.64 4.04 8.27
C GLU A 73 -33.19 2.60 8.02
N ASN A 74 -32.34 2.04 8.89
CA ASN A 74 -31.95 0.63 8.84
C ASN A 74 -33.14 -0.32 9.02
N GLY A 75 -34.12 0.06 9.83
CA GLY A 75 -35.38 -0.68 9.99
C GLY A 75 -36.17 -0.74 8.69
N ILE A 76 -36.35 0.41 8.04
CA ILE A 76 -37.07 0.52 6.75
C ILE A 76 -36.34 -0.27 5.65
N LEU A 77 -35.00 -0.17 5.56
CA LEU A 77 -34.22 -0.92 4.59
C LEU A 77 -34.31 -2.42 4.82
N LYS A 78 -34.27 -2.89 6.07
CA LYS A 78 -34.45 -4.31 6.40
C LYS A 78 -35.84 -4.83 6.05
N GLU A 79 -36.86 -4.01 6.23
CA GLU A 79 -38.25 -4.35 5.87
C GLU A 79 -38.41 -4.39 4.34
N ALA A 80 -37.82 -3.42 3.63
CA ALA A 80 -37.79 -3.40 2.17
C ALA A 80 -37.05 -4.62 1.58
N MET A 81 -35.98 -5.09 2.26
CA MET A 81 -35.26 -6.32 1.86
C MET A 81 -36.03 -7.61 2.19
N ARG A 82 -36.98 -7.57 3.12
CA ARG A 82 -37.87 -8.71 3.44
C ARG A 82 -39.08 -8.81 2.55
N SER A 83 -39.46 -7.73 1.87
CA SER A 83 -40.58 -7.74 0.93
C SER A 83 -40.11 -8.40 -0.38
N PRO A 84 -40.77 -9.46 -0.87
CA PRO A 84 -40.40 -10.07 -2.14
C PRO A 84 -40.58 -9.06 -3.27
N PRO A 85 -39.64 -8.99 -4.23
CA PRO A 85 -39.77 -8.10 -5.37
C PRO A 85 -41.00 -8.49 -6.20
N THR A 86 -42.00 -7.60 -6.26
CA THR A 86 -43.15 -7.76 -7.14
C THR A 86 -42.81 -7.32 -8.55
N CYS A 87 -43.13 -8.15 -9.53
CA CYS A 87 -42.96 -7.80 -10.93
C CYS A 87 -43.97 -6.71 -11.32
N ASN A 88 -43.49 -5.57 -11.81
CA ASN A 88 -44.32 -4.44 -12.25
C ASN A 88 -45.25 -4.75 -13.45
N ASN A 89 -45.11 -5.92 -14.07
CA ASN A 89 -45.87 -6.27 -15.32
C ASN A 89 -46.90 -7.39 -15.12
N CYS A 90 -46.84 -8.19 -14.07
CA CYS A 90 -47.77 -9.33 -13.87
C CYS A 90 -48.31 -9.48 -12.44
N GLY A 91 -47.88 -8.66 -11.46
CA GLY A 91 -48.44 -8.62 -10.09
C GLY A 91 -48.21 -9.87 -9.24
N GLY A 92 -47.40 -10.84 -9.69
CA GLY A 92 -47.09 -12.06 -8.96
C GLY A 92 -45.84 -11.95 -8.10
N ALA A 93 -45.83 -12.54 -6.89
CA ALA A 93 -44.67 -12.63 -6.04
C ALA A 93 -43.62 -13.57 -6.67
N ALA A 94 -42.42 -13.05 -6.92
CA ALA A 94 -41.30 -13.87 -7.40
C ALA A 94 -40.69 -14.60 -6.20
N THR A 95 -40.79 -15.93 -6.16
CA THR A 95 -40.07 -16.77 -5.22
C THR A 95 -38.57 -16.78 -5.58
N PRO A 96 -37.64 -16.50 -4.65
CA PRO A 96 -36.21 -16.62 -4.91
C PRO A 96 -35.85 -18.11 -4.95
N GLY A 97 -35.58 -18.66 -6.14
CA GLY A 97 -35.05 -20.01 -6.23
C GLY A 97 -35.31 -20.84 -7.48
N GLU A 98 -36.19 -20.47 -8.36
CA GLU A 98 -36.38 -21.23 -9.61
C GLU A 98 -36.28 -20.33 -10.83
N VAL A 99 -35.05 -20.20 -11.35
CA VAL A 99 -34.87 -19.80 -12.75
C VAL A 99 -35.46 -20.94 -13.57
N SER A 100 -36.60 -20.69 -14.26
CA SER A 100 -37.24 -21.66 -15.11
C SER A 100 -36.23 -22.35 -16.02
N HIS A 101 -36.24 -23.68 -16.09
CA HIS A 101 -35.36 -24.50 -16.93
C HIS A 101 -35.32 -23.96 -18.36
N GLU A 102 -36.43 -23.43 -18.84
CA GLU A 102 -36.59 -22.79 -20.15
C GLU A 102 -35.77 -21.48 -20.25
N GLN A 103 -35.73 -20.68 -19.21
CA GLN A 103 -34.95 -19.44 -19.16
C GLN A 103 -33.43 -19.71 -19.08
N GLN A 104 -33.04 -20.80 -18.44
CA GLN A 104 -31.67 -21.26 -18.39
C GLN A 104 -31.23 -21.84 -19.74
N GLN A 105 -32.12 -22.58 -20.41
CA GLN A 105 -31.91 -23.12 -21.76
C GLN A 105 -31.74 -22.01 -22.79
N LEU A 106 -32.63 -21.00 -22.76
CA LEU A 106 -32.55 -19.81 -23.63
C LEU A 106 -31.27 -18.99 -23.41
N ARG A 107 -30.77 -18.91 -22.17
CA ARG A 107 -29.47 -18.26 -21.88
C ARG A 107 -28.30 -19.04 -22.46
N MET A 108 -28.31 -20.37 -22.37
CA MET A 108 -27.28 -21.21 -22.97
C MET A 108 -27.32 -21.16 -24.50
N GLU A 109 -28.48 -21.16 -25.09
CA GLU A 109 -28.66 -21.07 -26.56
C GLU A 109 -28.21 -19.69 -27.09
N ASN A 110 -28.55 -18.60 -26.40
CA ASN A 110 -28.02 -17.26 -26.71
C ASN A 110 -26.49 -17.16 -26.60
N ALA A 111 -25.91 -17.78 -25.60
CA ALA A 111 -24.46 -17.82 -25.45
C ALA A 111 -23.78 -18.60 -26.58
N LYS A 112 -24.39 -19.73 -26.99
CA LYS A 112 -23.91 -20.55 -28.12
C LYS A 112 -24.01 -19.81 -29.45
N LEU A 113 -25.15 -19.17 -29.73
CA LEU A 113 -25.35 -18.38 -30.95
C LEU A 113 -24.41 -17.17 -31.02
N LYS A 114 -24.15 -16.50 -29.92
CA LYS A 114 -23.12 -15.43 -29.87
C LYS A 114 -21.73 -15.95 -30.20
N TYR A 115 -21.34 -17.08 -29.63
CA TYR A 115 -20.05 -17.70 -29.92
C TYR A 115 -19.93 -18.11 -31.42
N GLU A 116 -20.99 -18.67 -32.01
CA GLU A 116 -21.00 -19.03 -33.42
C GLU A 116 -20.94 -17.77 -34.31
N LEU A 117 -21.62 -16.69 -33.93
CA LEU A 117 -21.57 -15.41 -34.65
C LEU A 117 -20.15 -14.82 -34.60
N ASP A 118 -19.52 -14.79 -33.45
CA ASP A 118 -18.15 -14.27 -33.27
C ASP A 118 -17.16 -15.10 -34.09
N LYS A 119 -17.34 -16.43 -34.15
CA LYS A 119 -16.52 -17.33 -34.95
C LYS A 119 -16.70 -17.09 -36.45
N LEU A 120 -17.93 -16.85 -36.89
CA LEU A 120 -18.23 -16.52 -38.28
C LEU A 120 -17.69 -15.14 -38.67
N CYS A 121 -17.78 -14.14 -37.78
CA CYS A 121 -17.18 -12.83 -37.98
C CYS A 121 -15.64 -12.89 -38.05
N ALA A 122 -15.02 -13.69 -37.21
CA ALA A 122 -13.56 -13.91 -37.23
C ALA A 122 -13.13 -14.64 -38.54
N LEU A 123 -13.91 -15.61 -39.03
CA LEU A 123 -13.67 -16.26 -40.30
C LEU A 123 -13.90 -15.31 -41.48
N ALA A 124 -14.98 -14.53 -41.49
CA ALA A 124 -15.25 -13.53 -42.50
C ALA A 124 -14.12 -12.48 -42.60
N ASN A 125 -13.63 -11.98 -41.48
CA ASN A 125 -12.50 -11.06 -41.45
C ASN A 125 -11.17 -11.69 -41.93
N ARG A 126 -11.02 -13.00 -41.84
CA ARG A 126 -9.86 -13.74 -42.32
C ARG A 126 -9.87 -14.02 -43.81
N PHE A 127 -11.07 -14.14 -44.41
CA PHE A 127 -11.26 -14.44 -45.85
C PHE A 127 -11.53 -13.22 -46.72
N ILE A 128 -12.00 -12.12 -46.13
CA ILE A 128 -12.30 -10.87 -46.83
C ILE A 128 -11.32 -9.81 -46.31
N GLY A 129 -10.10 -9.81 -46.84
CA GLY A 129 -9.07 -8.79 -46.55
C GLY A 129 -9.50 -7.40 -47.06
N GLY A 130 -10.52 -6.81 -46.50
CA GLY A 130 -10.99 -5.49 -46.84
C GLY A 130 -12.32 -5.17 -46.15
N SER A 131 -12.38 -3.98 -45.56
CA SER A 131 -13.57 -3.42 -44.94
C SER A 131 -14.80 -3.47 -45.84
N ILE A 132 -15.80 -4.22 -45.47
CA ILE A 132 -17.13 -4.12 -46.10
C ILE A 132 -17.96 -3.18 -45.22
N SER A 133 -18.11 -1.94 -45.70
CA SER A 133 -19.22 -1.06 -45.31
C SER A 133 -20.50 -1.59 -45.89
N LEU A 134 -21.41 -2.08 -45.07
CA LEU A 134 -22.79 -2.36 -45.47
C LEU A 134 -23.54 -1.04 -45.54
N GLU A 135 -23.66 -0.50 -46.76
CA GLU A 135 -24.66 0.53 -47.09
C GLU A 135 -26.05 -0.07 -47.07
N GLN A 136 -26.93 0.48 -46.26
CA GLN A 136 -28.38 0.23 -46.36
C GLN A 136 -29.01 1.17 -47.39
N PRO A 137 -29.98 0.71 -48.17
CA PRO A 137 -30.69 1.54 -49.13
C PRO A 137 -31.66 2.48 -48.43
N SER A 138 -31.59 3.73 -48.86
CA SER A 138 -32.47 4.83 -48.49
C SER A 138 -33.91 4.60 -48.91
N ASN A 139 -34.89 4.83 -48.04
CA ASN A 139 -36.16 5.41 -48.44
C ASN A 139 -36.76 6.32 -47.34
N GLY A 140 -37.19 7.44 -47.81
CA GLY A 140 -37.54 8.70 -47.29
C GLY A 140 -38.48 8.82 -46.10
N GLY A 141 -38.32 9.94 -45.44
CA GLY A 141 -39.44 10.74 -44.94
C GLY A 141 -39.47 10.97 -43.42
N VAL A 142 -39.38 12.25 -43.10
CA VAL A 142 -39.94 12.98 -41.94
C VAL A 142 -39.08 13.14 -40.70
N ALA A 143 -38.80 14.40 -40.46
CA ALA A 143 -38.10 15.00 -39.34
C ALA A 143 -38.73 14.70 -37.97
N SER A 144 -37.88 14.39 -37.01
CA SER A 144 -38.04 14.83 -35.60
C SER A 144 -36.67 14.91 -34.96
N GLN A 145 -36.37 16.10 -34.49
CA GLN A 145 -35.25 16.42 -33.59
C GLN A 145 -35.46 15.66 -32.28
N ASP A 146 -34.46 14.97 -31.79
CA ASP A 146 -33.84 15.12 -30.50
C ASP A 146 -33.07 13.87 -30.06
N LEU A 147 -31.98 14.14 -29.27
CA LEU A 147 -31.20 13.20 -28.45
C LEU A 147 -30.10 12.39 -29.18
N SER A 148 -29.12 13.12 -29.66
CA SER A 148 -27.76 12.64 -29.86
C SER A 148 -27.02 12.48 -28.53
N LEU A 149 -27.20 11.35 -27.86
CA LEU A 149 -26.39 10.96 -26.68
C LEU A 149 -26.16 9.45 -26.70
N GLY A 150 -25.32 8.93 -27.61
CA GLY A 150 -25.09 7.50 -27.65
C GLY A 150 -24.03 6.97 -28.61
N HIS A 151 -23.35 7.82 -29.37
CA HIS A 151 -22.44 7.35 -30.42
C HIS A 151 -20.92 7.50 -30.08
N GLY A 152 -20.58 8.01 -28.90
CA GLY A 152 -19.18 8.12 -28.47
C GLY A 152 -18.58 6.85 -27.83
N PHE A 153 -19.40 6.01 -27.23
CA PHE A 153 -18.93 4.91 -26.38
C PHE A 153 -18.49 3.64 -27.12
N THR A 154 -19.11 3.27 -28.22
CA THR A 154 -18.81 2.02 -28.93
C THR A 154 -17.49 2.05 -29.70
N ARG A 155 -17.09 3.21 -30.21
CA ARG A 155 -15.83 3.35 -30.98
C ARG A 155 -14.60 3.37 -30.07
N GLY A 156 -14.73 3.82 -28.81
CA GLY A 156 -13.67 3.77 -27.80
C GLY A 156 -13.41 2.36 -27.25
N SER A 157 -14.46 1.57 -27.06
CA SER A 157 -14.37 0.23 -26.49
C SER A 157 -13.64 -0.77 -27.40
N SER A 158 -13.83 -0.71 -28.72
CA SER A 158 -13.08 -1.55 -29.67
C SER A 158 -11.59 -1.20 -29.67
N THR A 159 -11.26 0.10 -29.59
CA THR A 159 -9.86 0.55 -29.54
C THR A 159 -9.14 0.10 -28.26
N PHE A 160 -9.82 0.10 -27.11
CA PHE A 160 -9.24 -0.39 -25.85
C PHE A 160 -8.96 -1.89 -25.89
N MET A 161 -9.87 -2.67 -26.45
CA MET A 161 -9.71 -4.12 -26.62
C MET A 161 -8.55 -4.44 -27.56
N ASP A 162 -8.40 -3.69 -28.66
CA ASP A 162 -7.31 -3.89 -29.63
C ASP A 162 -5.94 -3.61 -28.97
N ILE A 163 -5.83 -2.51 -28.22
CA ILE A 163 -4.60 -2.17 -27.48
C ILE A 163 -4.27 -3.26 -26.45
N ALA A 164 -5.28 -3.69 -25.69
CA ALA A 164 -5.11 -4.71 -24.68
C ALA A 164 -4.74 -6.08 -25.27
N ALA A 165 -5.30 -6.44 -26.42
CA ALA A 165 -4.98 -7.67 -27.12
C ALA A 165 -3.54 -7.67 -27.66
N VAL A 166 -3.08 -6.57 -28.25
CA VAL A 166 -1.69 -6.41 -28.70
C VAL A 166 -0.73 -6.51 -27.51
N ALA A 167 -1.04 -5.83 -26.40
CA ALA A 167 -0.23 -5.90 -25.19
C ALA A 167 -0.19 -7.34 -24.61
N MET A 168 -1.29 -8.07 -24.67
CA MET A 168 -1.36 -9.47 -24.25
C MET A 168 -0.42 -10.35 -25.07
N ASP A 169 -0.47 -10.25 -26.39
CA ASP A 169 0.39 -11.02 -27.29
C ASP A 169 1.87 -10.68 -27.07
N GLU A 170 2.18 -9.41 -26.80
CA GLU A 170 3.53 -8.97 -26.48
C GLU A 170 4.04 -9.56 -25.15
N VAL A 171 3.27 -9.51 -24.07
CA VAL A 171 3.67 -10.08 -22.77
C VAL A 171 3.87 -11.58 -22.85
N ILE A 172 3.04 -12.31 -23.61
CA ILE A 172 3.23 -13.74 -23.83
C ILE A 172 4.57 -13.99 -24.52
N ARG A 173 4.87 -13.26 -25.59
CA ARG A 173 6.15 -13.38 -26.30
C ARG A 173 7.35 -13.00 -25.40
N LEU A 174 7.21 -11.96 -24.57
CA LEU A 174 8.23 -11.57 -23.60
C LEU A 174 8.48 -12.65 -22.55
N ALA A 175 7.47 -13.41 -22.17
CA ALA A 175 7.59 -14.50 -21.22
C ALA A 175 8.21 -15.77 -21.82
N GLU A 176 8.00 -16.04 -23.11
CA GLU A 176 8.43 -17.27 -23.80
C GLU A 176 9.81 -17.17 -24.45
N VAL A 177 10.17 -15.98 -24.99
CA VAL A 177 11.42 -15.78 -25.74
C VAL A 177 12.58 -15.53 -24.79
N ASP A 178 13.65 -16.31 -24.88
CA ASP A 178 14.86 -16.12 -24.07
C ASP A 178 15.91 -15.25 -24.80
N ASN A 179 16.57 -15.74 -25.81
CA ASN A 179 17.60 -15.02 -26.54
C ASN A 179 17.07 -14.54 -27.92
N PRO A 180 17.47 -13.37 -28.39
CA PRO A 180 18.50 -12.45 -27.87
C PRO A 180 17.97 -11.36 -26.93
N LEU A 181 16.67 -11.37 -26.57
CA LEU A 181 15.96 -10.31 -25.88
C LEU A 181 16.41 -10.13 -24.42
N TRP A 182 16.66 -11.24 -23.72
CA TRP A 182 17.00 -11.24 -22.30
C TRP A 182 18.48 -11.52 -22.06
N THR A 183 19.03 -10.81 -21.08
CA THR A 183 20.38 -11.09 -20.54
C THR A 183 20.21 -11.63 -19.13
N LYS A 184 20.71 -12.84 -18.88
CA LYS A 184 20.77 -13.38 -17.52
C LYS A 184 21.90 -12.71 -16.76
N CYS A 185 21.59 -12.19 -15.58
CA CYS A 185 22.63 -11.75 -14.67
C CYS A 185 23.36 -12.99 -14.13
N SER A 186 24.67 -13.02 -14.22
CA SER A 186 25.51 -14.19 -13.90
C SER A 186 25.40 -14.72 -12.46
N LYS A 187 24.81 -13.94 -11.54
CA LYS A 187 24.67 -14.29 -10.10
C LYS A 187 23.24 -14.39 -9.59
N SER A 188 22.30 -13.77 -10.26
CA SER A 188 20.90 -13.84 -9.87
C SER A 188 20.14 -14.31 -11.08
N GLU A 189 19.58 -15.41 -11.18
CA GLU A 189 18.83 -15.98 -12.34
C GLU A 189 17.83 -15.01 -13.01
N ARG A 190 17.98 -13.72 -12.78
CA ARG A 190 17.11 -12.63 -13.22
C ARG A 190 17.40 -12.26 -14.65
N ASP A 191 16.33 -12.01 -15.39
CA ASP A 191 16.40 -11.59 -16.77
C ASP A 191 16.24 -10.06 -16.88
N SER A 192 17.20 -9.38 -17.46
CA SER A 192 17.13 -7.96 -17.82
C SER A 192 16.99 -7.81 -19.33
N MET A 193 16.14 -6.88 -19.77
CA MET A 193 15.81 -6.67 -21.17
C MET A 193 16.90 -5.89 -21.91
N LYS A 194 17.28 -6.38 -23.09
CA LYS A 194 18.11 -5.63 -24.04
C LYS A 194 17.20 -4.73 -24.88
N HIS A 195 17.21 -3.44 -24.60
CA HIS A 195 16.33 -2.47 -25.26
C HIS A 195 16.49 -2.41 -26.77
N ASP A 196 17.72 -2.51 -27.29
CA ASP A 196 17.97 -2.49 -28.74
C ASP A 196 17.32 -3.70 -29.43
N GLN A 197 17.34 -4.85 -28.77
CA GLN A 197 16.66 -6.04 -29.28
C GLN A 197 15.14 -5.92 -29.17
N TYR A 198 14.64 -5.35 -28.08
CA TYR A 198 13.22 -5.12 -27.91
C TYR A 198 12.67 -4.20 -29.02
N THR A 199 13.30 -3.05 -29.27
CA THR A 199 12.86 -2.12 -30.32
C THR A 199 12.91 -2.74 -31.72
N SER A 200 13.85 -3.65 -31.96
CA SER A 200 13.93 -4.40 -33.23
C SER A 200 12.80 -5.42 -33.40
N ILE A 201 12.38 -6.08 -32.32
CA ILE A 201 11.38 -7.17 -32.37
C ILE A 201 9.94 -6.63 -32.33
N PHE A 202 9.69 -5.60 -31.51
CA PHE A 202 8.35 -5.08 -31.25
C PHE A 202 8.08 -3.72 -31.89
N ALA A 203 8.98 -3.23 -32.74
CA ALA A 203 8.86 -1.94 -33.43
C ALA A 203 8.58 -0.76 -32.46
N GLY A 204 9.03 -0.88 -31.21
CA GLY A 204 8.89 0.15 -30.19
C GLY A 204 9.85 1.31 -30.45
N SER A 205 9.42 2.54 -30.18
CA SER A 205 10.30 3.71 -30.19
C SER A 205 10.58 4.15 -28.76
N LYS A 206 11.86 4.30 -28.41
CA LYS A 206 12.25 4.91 -27.14
C LYS A 206 11.99 6.42 -27.20
N HIS A 207 11.29 6.95 -26.21
CA HIS A 207 11.11 8.40 -26.14
C HIS A 207 12.41 9.09 -25.73
N PRO A 208 12.83 10.15 -26.44
CA PRO A 208 14.04 10.89 -26.09
C PRO A 208 13.94 11.45 -24.65
N GLY A 209 14.98 11.25 -23.85
CA GLY A 209 15.02 11.74 -22.46
C GLY A 209 14.40 10.82 -21.41
N PHE A 210 13.88 9.65 -21.82
CA PHE A 210 13.33 8.65 -20.90
C PHE A 210 14.27 7.47 -20.71
N ALA A 211 14.36 7.00 -19.46
CA ALA A 211 14.94 5.73 -19.13
C ALA A 211 13.89 4.64 -19.33
N ALA A 212 14.27 3.55 -19.95
CA ALA A 212 13.40 2.40 -20.13
C ALA A 212 13.98 1.21 -19.37
N GLU A 213 13.14 0.50 -18.65
CA GLU A 213 13.47 -0.69 -17.85
C GLU A 213 12.59 -1.85 -18.26
N GLY A 214 13.20 -3.02 -18.42
CA GLY A 214 12.50 -4.27 -18.64
C GLY A 214 13.14 -5.40 -17.84
N SER A 215 12.31 -6.18 -17.14
CA SER A 215 12.74 -7.33 -16.34
C SER A 215 11.72 -8.43 -16.37
N ARG A 216 12.20 -9.68 -16.21
CA ARG A 216 11.38 -10.88 -16.12
C ARG A 216 11.86 -11.73 -14.94
N GLU A 217 10.92 -12.34 -14.22
CA GLU A 217 11.20 -13.24 -13.12
C GLU A 217 10.16 -14.37 -13.11
N THR A 218 10.58 -15.58 -12.80
CA THR A 218 9.69 -16.75 -12.73
C THR A 218 9.84 -17.43 -11.38
N GLY A 219 8.71 -17.78 -10.76
CA GLY A 219 8.73 -18.47 -9.49
C GLY A 219 7.42 -19.16 -9.15
N LEU A 220 7.45 -19.97 -8.08
CA LEU A 220 6.29 -20.64 -7.54
C LEU A 220 5.64 -19.79 -6.46
N VAL A 221 4.31 -19.75 -6.43
CA VAL A 221 3.51 -19.05 -5.43
C VAL A 221 2.48 -19.99 -4.82
N LEU A 222 2.22 -19.85 -3.52
CA LEU A 222 1.31 -20.70 -2.75
C LEU A 222 -0.12 -20.14 -2.81
N ILE A 223 -0.67 -20.09 -4.01
CA ILE A 223 -2.03 -19.67 -4.31
C ILE A 223 -2.47 -20.35 -5.60
N ASN A 224 -3.73 -20.77 -5.70
CA ASN A 224 -4.24 -21.32 -6.95
C ASN A 224 -4.45 -20.21 -8.00
N SER A 225 -4.43 -20.58 -9.27
CA SER A 225 -4.47 -19.65 -10.40
C SER A 225 -5.71 -18.76 -10.40
N LEU A 226 -6.90 -19.31 -10.11
CA LEU A 226 -8.15 -18.56 -10.10
C LEU A 226 -8.20 -17.53 -8.98
N THR A 227 -7.80 -17.89 -7.77
CA THR A 227 -7.74 -16.95 -6.63
C THR A 227 -6.73 -15.83 -6.92
N LEU A 228 -5.60 -16.15 -7.55
CA LEU A 228 -4.62 -15.14 -7.93
C LEU A 228 -5.19 -14.18 -8.98
N VAL A 229 -5.87 -14.69 -10.01
CA VAL A 229 -6.55 -13.89 -11.02
C VAL A 229 -7.59 -12.96 -10.38
N GLU A 230 -8.45 -13.46 -9.49
CA GLU A 230 -9.43 -12.62 -8.78
C GLU A 230 -8.74 -11.53 -7.95
N THR A 231 -7.67 -11.87 -7.23
CA THR A 231 -6.87 -10.90 -6.46
C THR A 231 -6.28 -9.81 -7.35
N LEU A 232 -5.74 -10.16 -8.51
CA LEU A 232 -5.16 -9.20 -9.46
C LEU A 232 -6.22 -8.32 -10.14
N MET A 233 -7.43 -8.84 -10.33
CA MET A 233 -8.54 -8.13 -10.99
C MET A 233 -9.38 -7.29 -10.01
N ASP A 234 -9.22 -7.47 -8.70
CA ASP A 234 -9.80 -6.62 -7.66
C ASP A 234 -8.80 -5.56 -7.20
N THR A 235 -9.14 -4.27 -7.37
CA THR A 235 -8.21 -3.16 -7.08
C THR A 235 -7.77 -3.09 -5.62
N ASN A 236 -8.66 -3.41 -4.68
CA ASN A 236 -8.36 -3.35 -3.26
C ASN A 236 -7.45 -4.51 -2.86
N GLN A 237 -7.78 -5.74 -3.29
CA GLN A 237 -6.97 -6.92 -3.02
C GLN A 237 -5.58 -6.82 -3.68
N TRP A 238 -5.52 -6.28 -4.91
CA TRP A 238 -4.26 -6.03 -5.60
C TRP A 238 -3.39 -5.01 -4.86
N ALA A 239 -3.95 -3.87 -4.44
CA ALA A 239 -3.21 -2.87 -3.67
C ALA A 239 -2.75 -3.42 -2.32
N GLU A 240 -3.58 -4.20 -1.63
CA GLU A 240 -3.24 -4.87 -0.38
C GLU A 240 -2.14 -5.94 -0.57
N MET A 241 -2.21 -6.71 -1.65
CA MET A 241 -1.20 -7.72 -1.99
C MET A 241 0.18 -7.07 -2.19
N PHE A 242 0.22 -5.91 -2.84
CA PHE A 242 1.45 -5.23 -3.24
C PHE A 242 1.68 -3.88 -2.54
N GLU A 243 1.29 -3.75 -1.28
CA GLU A 243 1.31 -2.48 -0.52
C GLU A 243 2.67 -1.75 -0.49
N CYS A 244 3.80 -2.45 -0.67
CA CYS A 244 5.13 -1.83 -0.79
C CYS A 244 5.43 -1.27 -2.20
N ILE A 245 4.56 -1.53 -3.19
CA ILE A 245 4.69 -1.09 -4.59
C ILE A 245 3.51 -0.21 -4.98
N VAL A 246 2.30 -0.60 -4.58
CA VAL A 246 1.04 0.07 -4.92
C VAL A 246 0.50 0.77 -3.68
N ALA A 247 0.56 2.10 -3.68
CA ALA A 247 0.05 2.90 -2.57
C ALA A 247 -1.49 2.99 -2.58
N VAL A 248 -2.05 3.19 -3.77
CA VAL A 248 -3.50 3.29 -4.02
C VAL A 248 -3.81 2.73 -5.39
N ALA A 249 -4.95 2.09 -5.53
CA ALA A 249 -5.50 1.69 -6.83
C ALA A 249 -7.01 1.92 -6.88
N SER A 250 -7.52 2.23 -8.07
CA SER A 250 -8.94 2.35 -8.33
C SER A 250 -9.27 1.93 -9.76
N THR A 251 -10.44 1.33 -9.94
CA THR A 251 -11.01 1.10 -11.26
C THR A 251 -11.72 2.36 -11.71
N VAL A 252 -11.27 2.94 -12.81
CA VAL A 252 -11.89 4.14 -13.41
C VAL A 252 -13.15 3.71 -14.20
N GLU A 253 -13.02 2.61 -14.97
CA GLU A 253 -14.09 2.09 -15.80
C GLU A 253 -13.94 0.58 -16.00
N VAL A 254 -15.04 -0.15 -15.99
CA VAL A 254 -15.10 -1.56 -16.37
C VAL A 254 -15.60 -1.64 -17.82
N ILE A 255 -14.70 -1.95 -18.75
CA ILE A 255 -14.99 -2.02 -20.19
C ILE A 255 -15.62 -3.36 -20.53
N SER A 256 -15.10 -4.44 -19.92
CA SER A 256 -15.64 -5.80 -20.04
C SER A 256 -15.50 -6.55 -18.72
N ASN A 257 -16.57 -7.21 -18.29
CA ASN A 257 -16.57 -8.04 -17.08
C ASN A 257 -16.02 -9.46 -17.31
N GLY A 258 -15.71 -9.81 -18.56
CA GLY A 258 -15.38 -11.18 -18.96
C GLY A 258 -16.59 -12.00 -19.34
N SER A 259 -16.38 -13.28 -19.64
CA SER A 259 -17.40 -14.20 -20.15
C SER A 259 -17.75 -15.28 -19.13
N GLY A 260 -19.04 -15.63 -19.06
CA GLY A 260 -19.52 -16.79 -18.30
C GLY A 260 -19.31 -16.73 -16.78
N GLY A 261 -19.24 -15.54 -16.19
CA GLY A 261 -18.98 -15.37 -14.75
C GLY A 261 -17.51 -15.57 -14.35
N SER A 262 -16.61 -15.74 -15.33
CA SER A 262 -15.16 -15.78 -15.13
C SER A 262 -14.51 -14.45 -15.56
N ARG A 263 -13.26 -14.23 -15.16
CA ARG A 263 -12.46 -13.07 -15.59
C ARG A 263 -11.91 -13.20 -17.02
N ASN A 264 -12.23 -14.28 -17.74
CA ASN A 264 -11.76 -14.47 -19.10
C ASN A 264 -12.36 -13.42 -20.06
N GLY A 265 -11.52 -12.56 -20.64
CA GLY A 265 -11.90 -11.41 -21.44
C GLY A 265 -12.29 -10.17 -20.63
N ALA A 266 -12.04 -10.15 -19.32
CA ALA A 266 -12.27 -8.97 -18.50
C ALA A 266 -11.25 -7.88 -18.82
N LEU A 267 -11.75 -6.64 -19.04
CA LEU A 267 -10.95 -5.46 -19.37
C LEU A 267 -11.40 -4.29 -18.52
N GLN A 268 -10.45 -3.67 -17.82
CA GLN A 268 -10.69 -2.55 -16.92
C GLN A 268 -9.71 -1.41 -17.23
N LEU A 269 -10.19 -0.17 -17.17
CA LEU A 269 -9.35 1.01 -17.10
C LEU A 269 -9.07 1.31 -15.62
N MET A 270 -7.80 1.29 -15.25
CA MET A 270 -7.35 1.44 -13.88
C MET A 270 -6.47 2.69 -13.71
N GLN A 271 -6.46 3.21 -12.50
CA GLN A 271 -5.51 4.20 -12.04
C GLN A 271 -4.85 3.70 -10.77
N ALA A 272 -3.52 3.84 -10.66
CA ALA A 272 -2.76 3.46 -9.48
C ALA A 272 -1.65 4.45 -9.17
N GLU A 273 -1.19 4.44 -7.92
CA GLU A 273 -0.03 5.17 -7.45
C GLU A 273 1.06 4.18 -7.07
N PHE A 274 2.18 4.20 -7.81
CA PHE A 274 3.34 3.36 -7.53
C PHE A 274 4.33 4.08 -6.63
N GLN A 275 4.92 3.32 -5.70
CA GLN A 275 5.83 3.83 -4.68
C GLN A 275 7.08 2.97 -4.53
N VAL A 276 8.15 3.62 -4.07
CA VAL A 276 9.36 3.00 -3.57
C VAL A 276 9.50 3.39 -2.10
N MET A 277 9.96 2.49 -1.25
CA MET A 277 10.10 2.73 0.19
C MET A 277 11.22 3.72 0.50
N SER A 278 11.04 4.96 0.05
CA SER A 278 11.96 6.08 0.25
C SER A 278 11.25 7.43 0.18
N PRO A 279 11.61 8.40 1.04
CA PRO A 279 11.14 9.77 0.91
C PRO A 279 11.72 10.51 -0.30
N LEU A 280 12.80 10.00 -0.90
CA LEU A 280 13.53 10.63 -2.01
C LEU A 280 12.98 10.25 -3.40
N VAL A 281 12.13 9.24 -3.47
CA VAL A 281 11.47 8.82 -4.70
C VAL A 281 10.00 9.26 -4.64
N PRO A 282 9.54 10.15 -5.54
CA PRO A 282 8.17 10.59 -5.55
C PRO A 282 7.23 9.45 -5.97
N ILE A 283 6.01 9.45 -5.43
CA ILE A 283 4.93 8.57 -5.87
C ILE A 283 4.59 8.90 -7.32
N ARG A 284 4.35 7.88 -8.13
CA ARG A 284 4.05 7.98 -9.56
C ARG A 284 2.63 7.51 -9.85
N GLN A 285 1.84 8.40 -10.42
CA GLN A 285 0.48 8.08 -10.87
C GLN A 285 0.53 7.44 -12.26
N VAL A 286 -0.18 6.33 -12.42
CA VAL A 286 -0.24 5.56 -13.67
C VAL A 286 -1.68 5.27 -14.02
N LYS A 287 -2.07 5.52 -15.28
CA LYS A 287 -3.33 5.06 -15.85
C LYS A 287 -3.05 3.99 -16.88
N PHE A 288 -3.75 2.87 -16.79
CA PHE A 288 -3.51 1.72 -17.66
C PHE A 288 -4.75 0.88 -17.85
N LEU A 289 -4.79 0.16 -18.96
CA LEU A 289 -5.75 -0.91 -19.22
C LEU A 289 -5.22 -2.18 -18.57
N ARG A 290 -6.07 -2.89 -17.82
CA ARG A 290 -5.80 -4.24 -17.29
C ARG A 290 -6.69 -5.23 -17.99
N TYR A 291 -6.08 -6.19 -18.65
CA TYR A 291 -6.76 -7.22 -19.43
C TYR A 291 -6.42 -8.61 -18.91
N CYS A 292 -7.46 -9.42 -18.69
CA CYS A 292 -7.31 -10.79 -18.22
C CYS A 292 -7.84 -11.77 -19.28
N LYS A 293 -7.07 -12.81 -19.58
CA LYS A 293 -7.45 -13.83 -20.55
C LYS A 293 -6.98 -15.21 -20.13
N GLN A 294 -7.82 -16.19 -20.38
CA GLN A 294 -7.49 -17.61 -20.23
C GLN A 294 -7.00 -18.14 -21.58
N HIS A 295 -5.82 -18.76 -21.61
CA HIS A 295 -5.19 -19.32 -22.81
C HIS A 295 -5.30 -20.84 -22.90
N GLY A 296 -5.65 -21.51 -21.80
CA GLY A 296 -5.84 -22.95 -21.71
C GLY A 296 -6.32 -23.32 -20.31
N ASP A 297 -6.58 -24.59 -20.07
CA ASP A 297 -6.98 -25.07 -18.75
C ASP A 297 -5.85 -24.78 -17.74
N GLY A 298 -6.17 -24.00 -16.70
CA GLY A 298 -5.22 -23.57 -15.69
C GLY A 298 -4.14 -22.57 -16.13
N LEU A 299 -4.19 -22.06 -17.39
CA LEU A 299 -3.25 -21.07 -17.91
C LEU A 299 -3.96 -19.72 -18.12
N TRP A 300 -3.53 -18.73 -17.35
CA TRP A 300 -4.07 -17.37 -17.35
C TRP A 300 -2.98 -16.33 -17.62
N ALA A 301 -3.36 -15.22 -18.20
CA ALA A 301 -2.52 -14.04 -18.27
C ALA A 301 -3.30 -12.80 -17.83
N VAL A 302 -2.64 -11.94 -17.02
CA VAL A 302 -3.15 -10.62 -16.63
C VAL A 302 -2.13 -9.59 -17.06
N VAL A 303 -2.56 -8.67 -17.93
CA VAL A 303 -1.66 -7.74 -18.63
C VAL A 303 -2.12 -6.31 -18.44
N ASP A 304 -1.15 -5.44 -18.19
CA ASP A 304 -1.32 -4.00 -18.04
C ASP A 304 -0.60 -3.26 -19.16
N VAL A 305 -1.21 -2.21 -19.68
CA VAL A 305 -0.58 -1.30 -20.64
C VAL A 305 -1.11 0.11 -20.44
N SER A 306 -0.22 1.11 -20.35
CA SER A 306 -0.61 2.52 -20.24
C SER A 306 -1.42 2.96 -21.45
N TYR A 307 -2.50 3.67 -21.15
CA TYR A 307 -3.39 4.25 -22.14
C TYR A 307 -3.32 5.78 -22.11
N ASP A 308 -3.08 6.39 -23.26
CA ASP A 308 -3.12 7.84 -23.44
C ASP A 308 -4.45 8.25 -24.08
N VAL A 309 -5.24 9.03 -23.36
CA VAL A 309 -6.52 9.57 -23.86
C VAL A 309 -6.27 10.60 -24.97
N ASN A 310 -5.13 11.32 -24.92
CA ASN A 310 -4.76 12.35 -25.86
C ASN A 310 -3.68 11.85 -26.81
N ARG A 311 -4.04 11.07 -27.80
CA ARG A 311 -3.12 10.55 -28.86
C ARG A 311 -2.26 11.62 -29.55
N GLU A 312 -2.57 12.90 -29.38
CA GLU A 312 -1.87 14.03 -29.99
C GLU A 312 -0.77 14.64 -29.12
N SER A 313 -0.79 14.42 -27.80
CA SER A 313 0.27 14.91 -26.92
C SER A 313 1.25 13.78 -26.61
N GLN A 314 2.39 13.77 -27.29
CA GLN A 314 3.56 12.93 -26.94
C GLN A 314 4.19 13.36 -25.59
N ASP A 315 3.48 14.11 -24.78
CA ASP A 315 3.99 14.69 -23.55
C ASP A 315 3.77 13.69 -22.40
N LEU A 316 4.84 13.10 -21.91
CA LEU A 316 4.80 12.17 -20.76
C LEU A 316 4.31 12.82 -19.45
N LYS A 317 4.17 14.13 -19.41
CA LYS A 317 3.48 14.82 -18.30
C LYS A 317 2.04 14.36 -18.14
N SER A 318 1.41 13.88 -19.23
CA SER A 318 0.08 13.24 -19.19
C SER A 318 0.07 11.91 -18.46
N PHE A 319 1.22 11.23 -18.33
CA PHE A 319 1.39 9.93 -17.64
C PHE A 319 1.94 10.05 -16.21
N GLY A 320 2.04 11.26 -15.64
CA GLY A 320 2.59 11.43 -14.30
C GLY A 320 4.07 11.01 -14.15
N GLY A 321 4.82 10.98 -15.25
CA GLY A 321 6.26 10.66 -15.28
C GLY A 321 6.61 9.17 -15.33
N LEU A 322 5.62 8.27 -15.45
CA LEU A 322 5.82 6.83 -15.66
C LEU A 322 4.82 6.32 -16.71
N LYS A 323 5.32 5.70 -17.77
CA LYS A 323 4.53 4.98 -18.76
C LYS A 323 4.77 3.48 -18.58
N ARG A 324 3.71 2.75 -18.28
CA ARG A 324 3.75 1.29 -18.23
C ARG A 324 3.58 0.76 -19.64
N LEU A 325 4.63 0.17 -20.18
CA LEU A 325 4.61 -0.59 -21.42
C LEU A 325 3.97 -1.97 -21.15
N PRO A 326 3.71 -2.83 -22.14
CA PRO A 326 3.12 -4.13 -21.90
C PRO A 326 3.84 -4.87 -20.77
N SER A 327 3.16 -5.04 -19.66
CA SER A 327 3.65 -5.63 -18.40
C SER A 327 2.58 -6.55 -17.84
N GLY A 328 2.95 -7.48 -16.97
CA GLY A 328 1.97 -8.35 -16.34
C GLY A 328 2.52 -9.71 -16.01
N CYS A 329 1.65 -10.70 -15.86
CA CYS A 329 2.08 -12.03 -15.51
C CYS A 329 1.31 -13.12 -16.23
N ILE A 330 2.01 -14.23 -16.50
CA ILE A 330 1.45 -15.50 -16.92
C ILE A 330 1.37 -16.39 -15.69
N ILE A 331 0.21 -16.98 -15.46
CA ILE A 331 -0.13 -17.77 -14.29
C ILE A 331 -0.50 -19.17 -14.76
N GLN A 332 0.29 -20.17 -14.40
CA GLN A 332 0.06 -21.58 -14.71
C GLN A 332 -0.27 -22.31 -13.41
N ASP A 333 -1.46 -22.91 -13.38
CA ASP A 333 -1.82 -23.81 -12.27
C ASP A 333 -0.93 -25.06 -12.32
N ILE A 334 -0.31 -25.41 -11.18
CA ILE A 334 0.50 -26.62 -11.07
C ILE A 334 -0.12 -27.65 -10.12
N GLY A 335 -1.35 -27.38 -9.67
CA GLY A 335 -2.05 -28.22 -8.70
C GLY A 335 -1.66 -27.94 -7.25
N ASN A 336 -2.32 -28.64 -6.33
CA ASN A 336 -2.09 -28.55 -4.88
C ASN A 336 -2.18 -27.12 -4.30
N GLY A 337 -2.99 -26.23 -4.92
CA GLY A 337 -3.13 -24.84 -4.48
C GLY A 337 -1.93 -23.95 -4.81
N CYS A 338 -1.07 -24.37 -5.74
CA CYS A 338 0.12 -23.65 -6.15
C CYS A 338 0.05 -23.24 -7.61
N SER A 339 0.69 -22.12 -7.95
CA SER A 339 0.82 -21.64 -9.33
C SER A 339 2.28 -21.31 -9.65
N LYS A 340 2.69 -21.54 -10.90
CA LYS A 340 3.91 -21.00 -11.47
C LYS A 340 3.57 -19.66 -12.11
N VAL A 341 4.26 -18.60 -11.68
CA VAL A 341 4.05 -17.24 -12.17
C VAL A 341 5.30 -16.76 -12.88
N THR A 342 5.16 -16.35 -14.13
CA THR A 342 6.17 -15.59 -14.87
C THR A 342 5.71 -14.14 -14.92
N TRP A 343 6.42 -13.27 -14.21
CA TRP A 343 6.14 -11.83 -14.14
C TRP A 343 7.06 -11.07 -15.08
N THR A 344 6.51 -10.17 -15.88
CA THR A 344 7.25 -9.27 -16.77
C THR A 344 6.88 -7.83 -16.43
N GLU A 345 7.86 -6.99 -16.15
CA GLU A 345 7.69 -5.54 -15.98
C GLU A 345 8.48 -4.81 -17.04
N HIS A 346 7.80 -3.86 -17.69
CA HIS A 346 8.39 -3.01 -18.71
C HIS A 346 7.83 -1.59 -18.58
N SER A 347 8.68 -0.60 -18.39
CA SER A 347 8.28 0.78 -18.18
C SER A 347 9.29 1.78 -18.72
N GLU A 348 8.77 2.95 -19.10
CA GLU A 348 9.55 4.15 -19.41
C GLU A 348 9.25 5.22 -18.35
N TYR A 349 10.28 5.90 -17.86
CA TYR A 349 10.13 6.96 -16.88
C TYR A 349 11.11 8.10 -17.11
N GLU A 350 10.70 9.29 -16.63
CA GLU A 350 11.54 10.47 -16.67
C GLU A 350 12.65 10.39 -15.61
N GLY A 351 13.91 10.28 -16.07
CA GLY A 351 15.08 10.12 -15.20
C GLY A 351 15.53 11.39 -14.50
N SER A 352 15.15 12.58 -15.00
CA SER A 352 15.64 13.88 -14.52
C SER A 352 15.23 14.22 -13.08
N HIS A 353 14.12 13.68 -12.61
CA HIS A 353 13.58 13.94 -11.27
C HIS A 353 13.92 12.86 -10.23
N ILE A 354 14.77 11.88 -10.60
CA ILE A 354 15.16 10.83 -9.66
C ILE A 354 16.38 11.32 -8.87
N HIS A 355 16.26 11.25 -7.53
CA HIS A 355 17.39 11.54 -6.66
C HIS A 355 18.61 10.66 -7.01
N PRO A 356 19.85 11.21 -7.07
CA PRO A 356 21.05 10.47 -7.49
C PRO A 356 21.24 9.14 -6.75
N LEU A 357 20.90 9.10 -5.46
CA LEU A 357 20.98 7.91 -4.63
C LEU A 357 20.15 6.71 -5.17
N TYR A 358 19.06 6.99 -5.88
CA TYR A 358 18.12 5.98 -6.39
C TYR A 358 18.19 5.74 -7.89
N GLN A 359 19.02 6.50 -8.64
CA GLN A 359 19.14 6.34 -10.08
C GLN A 359 19.61 4.94 -10.46
N GLN A 360 20.60 4.41 -9.75
CA GLN A 360 21.13 3.07 -10.02
C GLN A 360 20.12 1.97 -9.65
N LEU A 361 19.42 2.09 -8.54
CA LEU A 361 18.38 1.14 -8.13
C LEU A 361 17.25 1.05 -9.16
N LEU A 362 16.77 2.19 -9.64
CA LEU A 362 15.68 2.25 -10.61
C LEU A 362 16.17 1.85 -12.00
N GLY A 363 17.39 2.25 -12.42
CA GLY A 363 17.97 1.87 -13.70
C GLY A 363 18.40 0.40 -13.81
N SER A 364 18.43 -0.32 -12.70
CA SER A 364 18.74 -1.76 -12.64
C SER A 364 17.52 -2.67 -12.61
N SER A 365 16.31 -2.13 -12.78
CA SER A 365 15.03 -2.87 -12.67
C SER A 365 14.80 -3.55 -11.32
N VAL A 366 15.51 -3.13 -10.27
CA VAL A 366 15.33 -3.68 -8.90
C VAL A 366 14.25 -2.90 -8.14
N GLY A 367 14.11 -1.61 -8.44
CA GLY A 367 13.21 -0.73 -7.72
C GLY A 367 11.73 -1.05 -7.90
N LEU A 368 11.30 -1.30 -9.14
CA LEU A 368 9.92 -1.61 -9.52
C LEU A 368 9.82 -2.83 -10.46
N GLY A 369 10.90 -3.57 -10.68
CA GLY A 369 10.96 -4.67 -11.63
C GLY A 369 10.31 -5.97 -11.16
N ALA A 370 10.25 -6.95 -12.06
CA ALA A 370 9.55 -8.23 -11.91
C ALA A 370 9.94 -9.00 -10.64
N THR A 371 11.21 -8.97 -10.25
CA THR A 371 11.69 -9.61 -9.01
C THR A 371 10.97 -9.06 -7.77
N LYS A 372 10.77 -7.73 -7.71
CA LYS A 372 10.10 -7.12 -6.56
C LYS A 372 8.62 -7.51 -6.50
N TRP A 373 7.95 -7.55 -7.64
CA TRP A 373 6.56 -8.00 -7.73
C TRP A 373 6.42 -9.46 -7.31
N LEU A 374 7.23 -10.34 -7.88
CA LEU A 374 7.15 -11.77 -7.60
C LEU A 374 7.53 -12.11 -6.15
N ALA A 375 8.61 -11.54 -5.62
CA ALA A 375 9.01 -11.76 -4.22
C ALA A 375 7.95 -11.23 -3.24
N THR A 376 7.31 -10.09 -3.55
CA THR A 376 6.20 -9.57 -2.74
C THR A 376 4.99 -10.51 -2.79
N LEU A 377 4.64 -11.03 -3.98
CA LEU A 377 3.56 -12.00 -4.13
C LEU A 377 3.84 -13.28 -3.33
N GLN A 378 5.04 -13.84 -3.47
CA GLN A 378 5.47 -15.03 -2.70
C GLN A 378 5.33 -14.80 -1.20
N ARG A 379 5.89 -13.70 -0.69
CA ARG A 379 5.84 -13.32 0.72
C ARG A 379 4.40 -13.22 1.25
N ARG A 380 3.51 -12.59 0.49
CA ARG A 380 2.11 -12.41 0.89
C ARG A 380 1.34 -13.72 0.87
N CYS A 381 1.52 -14.55 -0.14
CA CYS A 381 0.90 -15.88 -0.23
C CYS A 381 1.35 -16.80 0.91
N GLU A 382 2.63 -16.77 1.28
CA GLU A 382 3.14 -17.52 2.42
C GLU A 382 2.53 -17.05 3.76
N SER A 383 2.32 -15.75 3.93
CA SER A 383 1.64 -15.23 5.13
C SER A 383 0.20 -15.73 5.24
N TYR A 384 -0.53 -15.83 4.13
CA TYR A 384 -1.89 -16.38 4.12
C TYR A 384 -1.92 -17.89 4.45
N THR A 385 -0.93 -18.66 4.01
CA THR A 385 -0.87 -20.10 4.34
C THR A 385 -0.54 -20.35 5.81
N THR A 386 0.23 -19.47 6.45
CA THR A 386 0.49 -19.52 7.90
C THR A 386 -0.80 -19.34 8.71
N LEU A 387 -1.73 -18.52 8.22
CA LEU A 387 -3.07 -18.34 8.82
C LEU A 387 -3.94 -19.60 8.74
N SER A 388 -3.70 -20.48 7.76
CA SER A 388 -4.51 -21.68 7.50
C SER A 388 -3.90 -22.95 8.12
N SER A 389 -2.67 -22.90 8.60
CA SER A 389 -1.95 -24.05 9.18
C SER A 389 -2.23 -24.16 10.68
N SER A 390 -2.24 -25.38 11.19
CA SER A 390 -2.47 -25.67 12.62
C SER A 390 -1.42 -25.00 13.52
N PRO A 391 -1.81 -24.57 14.74
CA PRO A 391 -1.00 -23.77 15.65
C PRO A 391 0.12 -24.53 16.38
N ASP A 392 0.63 -25.65 15.85
CA ASP A 392 1.61 -26.51 16.55
C ASP A 392 2.95 -25.84 16.91
N GLN A 393 3.17 -24.58 16.48
CA GLN A 393 4.43 -23.87 16.72
C GLN A 393 4.29 -22.59 17.55
N THR A 394 3.08 -22.21 17.99
CA THR A 394 2.89 -21.01 18.80
C THR A 394 1.96 -21.30 19.98
N ASP A 395 2.24 -20.69 21.14
CA ASP A 395 1.38 -20.78 22.34
C ASP A 395 0.06 -19.98 22.18
N LEU A 396 -0.22 -19.46 20.98
CA LEU A 396 -1.41 -18.68 20.68
C LEU A 396 -2.51 -19.53 20.04
N SER A 397 -3.76 -19.20 20.38
CA SER A 397 -4.92 -19.69 19.63
C SER A 397 -4.89 -19.20 18.17
N LEU A 398 -5.58 -19.91 17.26
CA LEU A 398 -5.73 -19.48 15.86
C LEU A 398 -6.31 -18.07 15.76
N ALA A 399 -7.29 -17.71 16.61
CA ALA A 399 -7.86 -16.38 16.66
C ALA A 399 -6.83 -15.33 17.12
N GLY A 400 -6.03 -15.64 18.14
CA GLY A 400 -4.96 -14.78 18.63
C GLY A 400 -3.86 -14.56 17.58
N THR A 401 -3.46 -15.63 16.91
CA THR A 401 -2.50 -15.56 15.80
C THR A 401 -3.04 -14.64 14.68
N LYS A 402 -4.29 -14.83 14.24
CA LYS A 402 -4.91 -14.01 13.21
C LYS A 402 -4.98 -12.53 13.60
N SER A 403 -5.40 -12.23 14.83
CA SER A 403 -5.48 -10.86 15.33
C SER A 403 -4.10 -10.20 15.42
N THR A 404 -3.07 -10.93 15.87
CA THR A 404 -1.69 -10.45 15.93
C THR A 404 -1.13 -10.17 14.53
N LEU A 405 -1.38 -11.05 13.56
CA LEU A 405 -0.98 -10.84 12.16
C LEU A 405 -1.67 -9.61 11.55
N THR A 406 -2.97 -9.41 11.86
CA THR A 406 -3.71 -8.22 11.41
C THR A 406 -3.12 -6.94 12.02
N LEU A 407 -2.74 -6.96 13.30
CA LEU A 407 -2.09 -5.83 13.97
C LEU A 407 -0.73 -5.52 13.32
N ALA A 408 0.09 -6.54 13.04
CA ALA A 408 1.37 -6.39 12.36
C ALA A 408 1.21 -5.83 10.93
N GLN A 409 0.20 -6.29 10.18
CA GLN A 409 -0.13 -5.73 8.87
C GLN A 409 -0.48 -4.24 8.96
N ARG A 410 -1.32 -3.83 9.93
CA ARG A 410 -1.64 -2.41 10.16
C ARG A 410 -0.39 -1.59 10.51
N MET A 411 0.50 -2.14 11.34
CA MET A 411 1.79 -1.53 11.68
C MET A 411 2.63 -1.27 10.43
N ARG A 412 2.77 -2.27 9.57
CA ARG A 412 3.54 -2.19 8.31
C ARG A 412 2.93 -1.17 7.34
N SER A 413 1.61 -1.21 7.10
CA SER A 413 0.92 -0.27 6.22
C SER A 413 1.05 1.18 6.71
N ASN A 414 0.94 1.41 8.03
CA ASN A 414 1.19 2.71 8.64
C ASN A 414 2.63 3.20 8.43
N PHE A 415 3.60 2.30 8.55
CA PHE A 415 5.01 2.61 8.31
C PHE A 415 5.26 3.03 6.86
N TYR A 416 4.78 2.23 5.89
CA TYR A 416 4.92 2.54 4.46
C TYR A 416 4.32 3.90 4.11
N SER A 417 3.10 4.16 4.53
CA SER A 417 2.44 5.45 4.25
C SER A 417 3.14 6.65 4.88
N GLY A 418 3.77 6.46 6.04
CA GLY A 418 4.55 7.49 6.73
C GLY A 418 5.89 7.81 6.07
N ILE A 419 6.46 6.87 5.29
CA ILE A 419 7.68 7.11 4.48
C ILE A 419 7.35 7.80 3.18
N THR A 420 6.35 7.30 2.44
CA THR A 420 6.10 7.69 1.04
C THR A 420 5.15 8.85 0.89
N ALA A 421 4.51 9.30 1.96
CA ALA A 421 3.44 10.29 1.96
C ALA A 421 2.19 9.83 1.18
N SER A 422 1.88 8.54 1.27
CA SER A 422 0.68 7.98 0.63
C SER A 422 -0.59 8.72 1.09
N PRO A 423 -1.51 9.03 0.17
CA PRO A 423 -2.74 9.76 0.47
C PRO A 423 -3.72 8.97 1.36
N ILE A 424 -3.55 7.64 1.50
CA ILE A 424 -4.43 6.78 2.31
C ILE A 424 -4.60 7.31 3.74
N HIS A 425 -3.54 7.83 4.35
CA HIS A 425 -3.55 8.31 5.72
C HIS A 425 -3.54 9.83 5.84
N LYS A 426 -3.84 10.55 4.77
CA LYS A 426 -3.94 12.03 4.74
C LYS A 426 -2.71 12.72 5.35
N TRP A 427 -1.52 12.26 4.95
CA TRP A 427 -0.27 12.89 5.34
C TRP A 427 -0.09 14.24 4.63
N GLU A 428 0.30 15.26 5.37
CA GLU A 428 0.65 16.59 4.88
C GLU A 428 2.14 16.83 5.01
N LYS A 429 2.80 17.29 3.95
CA LYS A 429 4.24 17.59 3.98
C LYS A 429 4.48 18.87 4.76
N LEU A 430 5.37 18.78 5.75
CA LEU A 430 5.85 19.94 6.50
C LEU A 430 7.13 20.46 5.87
N VAL A 431 7.15 21.77 5.55
CA VAL A 431 8.37 22.47 5.12
C VAL A 431 8.98 23.16 6.34
N ALA A 432 10.15 22.71 6.75
CA ALA A 432 10.88 23.29 7.88
C ALA A 432 12.29 23.70 7.43
N GLU A 433 12.72 24.92 7.77
CA GLU A 433 13.97 25.53 7.29
C GLU A 433 15.25 24.83 7.84
N ASN A 434 15.13 24.06 8.91
CA ASN A 434 16.28 23.43 9.61
C ASN A 434 16.31 21.90 9.46
N VAL A 435 15.65 21.34 8.46
CA VAL A 435 15.64 19.90 8.18
C VAL A 435 16.58 19.64 7.01
N GLY A 436 17.40 18.58 7.10
CA GLY A 436 18.28 18.18 6.02
C GLY A 436 17.53 17.97 4.71
N GLN A 437 18.16 18.29 3.58
CA GLN A 437 17.52 18.22 2.25
C GLN A 437 16.94 16.83 1.93
N ASP A 438 17.53 15.77 2.51
CA ASP A 438 17.16 14.38 2.29
C ASP A 438 16.16 13.83 3.32
N THR A 439 15.74 14.67 4.29
CA THR A 439 14.77 14.27 5.30
C THR A 439 13.39 14.83 4.94
N ARG A 440 12.40 13.95 4.87
CA ARG A 440 10.99 14.31 4.70
C ARG A 440 10.29 14.26 6.05
N ILE A 441 9.58 15.31 6.38
CA ILE A 441 8.72 15.38 7.56
C ILE A 441 7.27 15.52 7.11
N LEU A 442 6.42 14.67 7.68
CA LEU A 442 4.99 14.59 7.40
C LEU A 442 4.22 14.73 8.69
N THR A 443 3.04 15.30 8.62
CA THR A 443 2.11 15.40 9.74
C THR A 443 0.73 14.91 9.34
N ARG A 444 0.00 14.33 10.30
CA ARG A 444 -1.41 13.96 10.12
C ARG A 444 -2.18 14.12 11.44
N LYS A 445 -3.47 14.39 11.34
CA LYS A 445 -4.40 14.22 12.44
C LYS A 445 -4.75 12.74 12.55
N SER A 446 -4.59 12.17 13.73
CA SER A 446 -4.85 10.76 14.00
C SER A 446 -5.97 10.60 15.00
N LEU A 447 -6.80 9.58 14.79
CA LEU A 447 -7.82 9.16 15.75
C LEU A 447 -7.25 8.15 16.74
N GLN A 448 -6.23 7.37 16.32
CA GLN A 448 -5.59 6.35 17.14
C GLN A 448 -4.08 6.25 16.83
N PRO A 449 -3.24 6.69 17.78
CA PRO A 449 -3.60 7.46 18.96
C PRO A 449 -4.23 8.80 18.60
N SER A 450 -5.21 9.26 19.41
CA SER A 450 -5.82 10.57 19.18
C SER A 450 -4.79 11.68 19.30
N GLY A 451 -4.73 12.57 18.29
CA GLY A 451 -3.82 13.69 18.31
C GLY A 451 -3.19 14.03 16.96
N VAL A 452 -2.04 14.69 17.04
CA VAL A 452 -1.21 15.02 15.88
C VAL A 452 0.00 14.08 15.85
N VAL A 453 0.10 13.28 14.80
CA VAL A 453 1.23 12.39 14.55
C VAL A 453 2.18 13.05 13.56
N LEU A 454 3.46 12.98 13.85
CA LEU A 454 4.55 13.42 13.00
C LEU A 454 5.32 12.18 12.54
N SER A 455 5.57 12.08 11.23
CA SER A 455 6.43 11.07 10.63
C SER A 455 7.63 11.75 10.02
N ALA A 456 8.83 11.25 10.32
CA ALA A 456 10.04 11.69 9.66
C ALA A 456 10.74 10.48 9.02
N ALA A 457 11.24 10.66 7.79
CA ALA A 457 11.96 9.63 7.06
C ALA A 457 13.13 10.22 6.28
N THR A 458 14.21 9.45 6.22
CA THR A 458 15.39 9.76 5.39
C THR A 458 15.96 8.50 4.77
N SER A 459 16.73 8.66 3.70
CA SER A 459 17.40 7.54 3.04
C SER A 459 18.87 7.84 2.83
N MET A 460 19.70 6.79 2.88
CA MET A 460 21.13 6.88 2.66
C MET A 460 21.70 5.58 2.11
N TRP A 461 22.88 5.67 1.52
CA TRP A 461 23.68 4.52 1.16
C TRP A 461 24.63 4.13 2.30
N LEU A 462 24.79 2.82 2.53
CA LEU A 462 25.72 2.27 3.49
C LEU A 462 26.63 1.24 2.83
N PRO A 463 27.98 1.25 3.12
CA PRO A 463 28.94 0.31 2.56
C PRO A 463 28.92 -1.05 3.29
N VAL A 464 27.75 -1.63 3.42
CA VAL A 464 27.51 -2.96 4.04
C VAL A 464 26.46 -3.70 3.23
N THR A 465 26.57 -5.03 3.19
CA THR A 465 25.57 -5.85 2.49
C THR A 465 24.20 -5.74 3.16
N GLN A 466 23.13 -5.87 2.36
CA GLN A 466 21.75 -5.92 2.87
C GLN A 466 21.59 -6.95 4.00
N GLN A 467 22.16 -8.15 3.81
CA GLN A 467 22.06 -9.25 4.78
C GLN A 467 22.71 -8.87 6.13
N ARG A 468 23.93 -8.35 6.12
CA ARG A 468 24.64 -7.93 7.34
C ARG A 468 23.89 -6.85 8.10
N LEU A 469 23.34 -5.85 7.40
CA LEU A 469 22.56 -4.79 8.02
C LEU A 469 21.25 -5.34 8.59
N PHE A 470 20.57 -6.21 7.86
CA PHE A 470 19.33 -6.84 8.31
C PHE A 470 19.54 -7.67 9.58
N GLU A 471 20.53 -8.56 9.60
CA GLU A 471 20.87 -9.40 10.75
C GLU A 471 21.17 -8.55 11.98
N PHE A 472 21.96 -7.48 11.83
CA PHE A 472 22.28 -6.56 12.91
C PHE A 472 21.03 -5.88 13.48
N LEU A 473 20.10 -5.43 12.64
CA LEU A 473 18.89 -4.72 13.07
C LEU A 473 17.83 -5.66 13.69
N CYS A 474 17.84 -6.94 13.30
CA CYS A 474 16.92 -7.95 13.83
C CYS A 474 17.36 -8.54 15.15
N ASP A 475 18.67 -8.57 15.46
CA ASP A 475 19.18 -9.18 16.68
C ASP A 475 18.77 -8.34 17.92
N GLY A 476 17.92 -8.92 18.76
CA GLY A 476 17.49 -8.31 20.02
C GLY A 476 18.63 -7.95 20.96
N LYS A 477 19.76 -8.69 20.89
CA LYS A 477 20.97 -8.40 21.69
C LYS A 477 21.72 -7.17 21.19
N CYS A 478 21.65 -6.91 19.88
CA CYS A 478 22.26 -5.74 19.24
C CYS A 478 21.38 -4.49 19.32
N ARG A 479 20.10 -4.65 19.71
CA ARG A 479 19.11 -3.55 19.69
C ARG A 479 19.55 -2.35 20.54
N ASN A 480 20.17 -2.56 21.68
CA ASN A 480 20.69 -1.51 22.55
C ASN A 480 21.79 -0.65 21.90
N GLN A 481 22.41 -1.14 20.82
CA GLN A 481 23.48 -0.41 20.10
C GLN A 481 22.90 0.64 19.13
N TRP A 482 21.64 0.50 18.70
CA TRP A 482 21.03 1.41 17.73
C TRP A 482 19.70 2.02 18.19
N ASP A 483 18.89 1.31 18.98
CA ASP A 483 17.60 1.81 19.45
C ASP A 483 17.76 2.75 20.63
N ILE A 484 17.52 4.03 20.36
CA ILE A 484 17.68 5.09 21.37
C ILE A 484 16.59 4.99 22.45
N LEU A 485 15.42 4.46 22.08
CA LEU A 485 14.24 4.42 22.95
C LEU A 485 14.28 3.23 23.93
N CYS A 486 15.16 2.25 23.72
CA CYS A 486 15.30 1.10 24.62
C CYS A 486 16.11 1.39 25.89
N ASN A 487 16.64 2.62 26.06
CA ASN A 487 17.44 3.05 27.22
C ASN A 487 18.60 2.09 27.58
N GLY A 488 19.21 1.46 26.56
CA GLY A 488 20.33 0.53 26.74
C GLY A 488 19.95 -0.87 27.21
N ALA A 489 18.66 -1.19 27.36
CA ALA A 489 18.23 -2.52 27.72
C ALA A 489 18.36 -3.47 26.51
N SER A 490 18.83 -4.70 26.75
CA SER A 490 18.68 -5.78 25.78
C SER A 490 17.22 -6.25 25.73
N MET A 491 16.79 -6.74 24.58
CA MET A 491 15.43 -7.21 24.37
C MET A 491 15.41 -8.72 24.16
N GLU A 492 14.41 -9.37 24.69
CA GLU A 492 14.18 -10.81 24.52
C GLU A 492 12.81 -11.07 23.87
N ASN A 493 12.71 -12.18 23.13
CA ASN A 493 11.46 -12.58 22.52
C ASN A 493 10.52 -13.18 23.56
N MET A 494 9.37 -12.55 23.77
CA MET A 494 8.26 -13.10 24.54
C MET A 494 7.40 -14.04 23.67
N LEU A 495 7.22 -13.69 22.40
CA LEU A 495 6.46 -14.43 21.40
C LEU A 495 7.17 -14.35 20.05
N LEU A 496 7.18 -15.46 19.33
CA LEU A 496 7.69 -15.54 17.97
C LEU A 496 6.66 -16.27 17.10
N ILE A 497 6.19 -15.61 16.04
CA ILE A 497 5.33 -16.20 15.01
C ILE A 497 6.17 -16.29 13.74
N PRO A 498 6.76 -17.45 13.44
CA PRO A 498 7.54 -17.65 12.22
C PRO A 498 6.59 -17.63 11.02
N GLN A 499 6.97 -16.87 9.99
CA GLN A 499 6.26 -16.86 8.73
C GLN A 499 7.01 -17.72 7.71
N ARG A 500 6.86 -19.04 7.85
CA ARG A 500 7.44 -20.13 7.05
C ARG A 500 8.97 -20.03 6.77
N GLN A 501 9.56 -21.13 6.46
CA GLN A 501 10.90 -21.60 6.09
C GLN A 501 12.03 -20.61 5.68
N SER A 502 11.77 -19.33 5.44
CA SER A 502 12.82 -18.35 5.20
C SER A 502 13.39 -17.85 6.52
N GLU A 503 14.65 -18.09 6.76
CA GLU A 503 15.37 -17.52 7.89
C GLU A 503 15.19 -15.98 7.90
N GLY A 504 14.80 -15.43 9.07
CA GLY A 504 14.64 -13.99 9.27
C GLY A 504 13.24 -13.42 8.98
N ARG A 505 12.24 -14.24 8.57
CA ARG A 505 10.86 -13.77 8.43
C ARG A 505 10.04 -14.15 9.65
N CYS A 506 9.68 -13.15 10.46
CA CYS A 506 8.87 -13.40 11.65
C CYS A 506 8.11 -12.15 12.13
N ILE A 507 7.07 -12.41 12.91
CA ILE A 507 6.50 -11.42 13.81
C ILE A 507 6.91 -11.80 15.22
N SER A 508 7.49 -10.86 15.94
CA SER A 508 7.97 -11.06 17.31
C SER A 508 7.37 -10.02 18.25
N LEU A 509 7.17 -10.43 19.48
CA LEU A 509 6.83 -9.56 20.58
C LEU A 509 8.01 -9.54 21.53
N LEU A 510 8.61 -8.35 21.71
CA LEU A 510 9.83 -8.17 22.47
C LEU A 510 9.52 -7.49 23.81
N GLN A 511 10.22 -7.91 24.84
CA GLN A 511 10.24 -7.27 26.17
C GLN A 511 11.67 -6.98 26.61
N PRO A 512 11.88 -5.99 27.51
CA PRO A 512 13.19 -5.76 28.11
C PRO A 512 13.66 -6.99 28.90
N ALA A 513 14.89 -7.44 28.65
CA ALA A 513 15.47 -8.58 29.35
C ALA A 513 15.57 -8.36 30.88
N GLY A 514 15.26 -9.40 31.65
CA GLY A 514 15.34 -9.36 33.12
C GLY A 514 14.20 -8.63 33.83
N LYS A 515 13.17 -8.18 33.11
CA LYS A 515 11.93 -7.62 33.71
C LYS A 515 10.81 -8.65 33.64
N HIS A 516 10.10 -8.83 34.75
CA HIS A 516 8.86 -9.63 34.74
C HIS A 516 7.75 -8.85 34.01
N GLN A 517 6.81 -9.56 33.40
CA GLN A 517 5.68 -8.99 32.64
C GLN A 517 4.90 -7.89 33.39
N ASN A 518 4.91 -7.93 34.72
CA ASN A 518 4.19 -6.97 35.58
C ASN A 518 4.96 -5.65 35.79
N GLU A 519 6.21 -5.56 35.37
CA GLU A 519 7.05 -4.36 35.56
C GLU A 519 7.16 -3.50 34.30
N SER A 520 6.83 -4.04 33.13
CA SER A 520 6.84 -3.30 31.87
C SER A 520 5.43 -2.93 31.47
N SER A 521 5.14 -1.66 31.25
CA SER A 521 3.85 -1.19 30.74
C SER A 521 3.74 -1.33 29.21
N MET A 522 4.84 -1.56 28.51
CA MET A 522 4.92 -1.58 27.05
C MET A 522 5.72 -2.78 26.56
N LEU A 523 5.23 -3.36 25.47
CA LEU A 523 5.91 -4.38 24.67
C LEU A 523 6.24 -3.80 23.30
N ILE A 524 7.16 -4.42 22.56
CA ILE A 524 7.46 -4.01 21.19
C ILE A 524 6.98 -5.09 20.23
N LEU A 525 5.94 -4.78 19.44
CA LEU A 525 5.57 -5.59 18.30
C LEU A 525 6.57 -5.30 17.17
N GLN A 526 7.17 -6.34 16.60
CA GLN A 526 8.13 -6.22 15.50
C GLN A 526 7.78 -7.21 14.39
N GLU A 527 7.86 -6.74 13.13
CA GLU A 527 7.79 -7.57 11.94
C GLU A 527 9.09 -7.43 11.15
N THR A 528 9.66 -8.56 10.75
CA THR A 528 10.89 -8.62 9.95
C THR A 528 10.73 -9.54 8.75
N TRP A 529 11.37 -9.17 7.64
CA TRP A 529 11.53 -10.04 6.48
C TRP A 529 12.74 -9.60 5.65
N SER A 530 13.35 -10.56 4.94
CA SER A 530 14.40 -10.33 3.95
C SER A 530 14.19 -11.30 2.79
N ASP A 531 14.22 -10.78 1.57
CA ASP A 531 14.09 -11.55 0.33
C ASP A 531 14.82 -10.86 -0.83
N ALA A 532 14.62 -11.35 -2.04
CA ALA A 532 15.26 -10.82 -3.24
C ALA A 532 14.86 -9.36 -3.55
N SER A 533 13.76 -8.85 -3.00
CA SER A 533 13.28 -7.48 -3.22
C SER A 533 13.85 -6.47 -2.22
N GLY A 534 14.47 -6.93 -1.15
CA GLY A 534 14.97 -6.09 -0.08
C GLY A 534 14.77 -6.71 1.30
N ALA A 535 14.80 -5.88 2.35
CA ALA A 535 14.49 -6.29 3.70
C ALA A 535 13.72 -5.20 4.47
N LEU A 536 13.00 -5.61 5.51
CA LEU A 536 12.22 -4.75 6.37
C LEU A 536 12.42 -5.13 7.83
N VAL A 537 12.58 -4.13 8.66
CA VAL A 537 12.44 -4.24 10.13
C VAL A 537 11.51 -3.12 10.57
N VAL A 538 10.28 -3.43 10.93
CA VAL A 538 9.29 -2.46 11.41
C VAL A 538 8.83 -2.85 12.80
N TYR A 539 8.69 -1.87 13.68
CA TYR A 539 8.31 -2.10 15.06
C TYR A 539 7.48 -0.94 15.62
N ALA A 540 6.66 -1.26 16.60
CA ALA A 540 5.90 -0.27 17.36
C ALA A 540 5.77 -0.68 18.83
N PRO A 541 5.84 0.27 19.77
CA PRO A 541 5.46 0.02 21.14
C PRO A 541 3.94 -0.20 21.22
N VAL A 542 3.52 -1.21 21.98
CA VAL A 542 2.12 -1.54 22.25
C VAL A 542 1.97 -1.78 23.75
N ASP A 543 0.93 -1.23 24.37
CA ASP A 543 0.68 -1.46 25.78
C ASP A 543 0.27 -2.92 26.07
N VAL A 544 0.66 -3.43 27.23
CA VAL A 544 0.44 -4.82 27.61
C VAL A 544 -1.04 -5.22 27.60
N PRO A 545 -1.99 -4.42 28.14
CA PRO A 545 -3.41 -4.76 28.07
C PRO A 545 -3.94 -4.91 26.64
N SER A 546 -3.61 -3.98 25.74
CA SER A 546 -4.01 -4.05 24.33
C SER A 546 -3.40 -5.27 23.63
N MET A 547 -2.13 -5.58 23.91
CA MET A 547 -1.49 -6.74 23.31
C MET A 547 -2.09 -8.06 23.81
N ASN A 548 -2.38 -8.18 25.10
CA ASN A 548 -3.06 -9.34 25.67
C ASN A 548 -4.45 -9.55 25.06
N MET A 549 -5.22 -8.49 24.84
CA MET A 549 -6.50 -8.54 24.15
C MET A 549 -6.33 -9.09 22.73
N VAL A 550 -5.36 -8.61 21.97
CA VAL A 550 -5.06 -9.08 20.60
C VAL A 550 -4.63 -10.55 20.60
N MET A 551 -3.75 -10.96 21.50
CA MET A 551 -3.28 -12.34 21.63
C MET A 551 -4.41 -13.31 22.03
N SER A 552 -5.45 -12.81 22.69
CA SER A 552 -6.67 -13.56 23.01
C SER A 552 -7.66 -13.63 21.83
N GLY A 553 -7.35 -13.03 20.67
CA GLY A 553 -8.21 -13.00 19.48
C GLY A 553 -9.16 -11.80 19.42
N GLY A 554 -8.96 -10.78 20.27
CA GLY A 554 -9.76 -9.55 20.24
C GLY A 554 -9.45 -8.70 19.00
N ASP A 555 -10.33 -7.72 18.73
CA ASP A 555 -10.19 -6.81 17.60
C ASP A 555 -9.00 -5.87 17.77
N SER A 556 -8.06 -5.94 16.82
CA SER A 556 -6.86 -5.09 16.80
C SER A 556 -7.10 -3.67 16.27
N ALA A 557 -8.31 -3.36 15.73
CA ALA A 557 -8.59 -2.10 15.03
C ALA A 557 -8.31 -0.85 15.89
N ASN A 558 -8.57 -0.95 17.20
CA ASN A 558 -8.44 0.16 18.15
C ASN A 558 -7.08 0.25 18.85
N VAL A 559 -6.13 -0.64 18.53
CA VAL A 559 -4.77 -0.57 19.11
C VAL A 559 -4.01 0.59 18.48
N ALA A 560 -3.49 1.49 19.32
CA ALA A 560 -2.69 2.61 18.87
C ALA A 560 -1.32 2.15 18.37
N LEU A 561 -0.92 2.61 17.18
CA LEU A 561 0.34 2.26 16.55
C LEU A 561 1.07 3.49 16.06
N LEU A 562 2.32 3.64 16.48
CA LEU A 562 3.29 4.63 16.00
C LEU A 562 4.54 3.90 15.51
N PRO A 563 4.50 3.33 14.30
CA PRO A 563 5.57 2.49 13.83
C PRO A 563 6.82 3.28 13.49
N SER A 564 7.94 2.69 13.86
CA SER A 564 9.28 3.07 13.44
C SER A 564 9.94 1.90 12.75
N GLY A 565 10.98 2.15 11.96
CA GLY A 565 11.65 1.01 11.31
C GLY A 565 12.59 1.38 10.19
N PHE A 566 12.99 0.34 9.47
CA PHE A 566 14.03 0.34 8.47
C PHE A 566 13.57 -0.43 7.23
N SER A 567 13.65 0.21 6.07
CA SER A 567 13.54 -0.46 4.77
C SER A 567 14.92 -0.51 4.13
N ILE A 568 15.38 -1.69 3.77
CA ILE A 568 16.70 -1.93 3.20
C ILE A 568 16.49 -2.41 1.77
N SER A 569 17.10 -1.73 0.80
CA SER A 569 17.08 -2.13 -0.60
C SER A 569 18.49 -2.37 -1.10
N PRO A 570 18.71 -3.30 -2.04
CA PRO A 570 20.00 -3.37 -2.74
C PRO A 570 20.27 -2.03 -3.43
N ASP A 571 21.54 -1.67 -3.60
CA ASP A 571 21.91 -0.39 -4.24
C ASP A 571 21.87 -0.42 -5.78
N GLY A 572 21.64 -1.57 -6.39
CA GLY A 572 21.65 -1.78 -7.83
C GLY A 572 23.05 -1.95 -8.44
N SER A 573 24.13 -1.82 -7.64
CA SER A 573 25.51 -1.86 -8.15
C SER A 573 25.99 -3.23 -8.64
N SER A 574 25.34 -4.31 -8.20
CA SER A 574 25.63 -5.67 -8.65
C SER A 574 25.23 -5.97 -10.10
N TRP A 575 24.66 -4.98 -10.81
CA TRP A 575 24.09 -5.10 -12.14
C TRP A 575 25.00 -4.57 -13.25
N SER A 576 26.08 -3.83 -12.92
CA SER A 576 27.05 -3.41 -13.91
C SER A 576 28.10 -4.53 -14.09
N ASP A 577 28.04 -5.25 -15.20
CA ASP A 577 29.15 -6.04 -15.71
C ASP A 577 30.31 -5.08 -16.01
N GLN A 578 31.10 -4.74 -15.01
CA GLN A 578 32.33 -4.03 -15.22
C GLN A 578 33.38 -5.03 -15.70
N ILE A 579 33.69 -4.94 -16.96
CA ILE A 579 34.87 -5.59 -17.55
C ILE A 579 36.08 -4.81 -17.05
N ASP A 580 37.02 -5.47 -16.35
CA ASP A 580 38.27 -4.84 -15.97
C ASP A 580 39.11 -4.51 -17.20
N THR A 581 40.18 -3.72 -17.02
CA THR A 581 41.11 -3.34 -18.07
C THR A 581 41.76 -4.54 -18.79
N ASN A 582 41.57 -5.76 -18.27
CA ASN A 582 42.10 -7.01 -18.82
C ASN A 582 41.01 -7.90 -19.46
N GLY A 583 39.79 -7.38 -19.67
CA GLY A 583 38.68 -8.12 -20.29
C GLY A 583 38.07 -9.21 -19.39
N ARG A 584 38.35 -9.23 -18.10
CA ARG A 584 37.79 -10.17 -17.15
C ARG A 584 36.52 -9.58 -16.50
N LEU A 585 35.43 -10.33 -16.51
CA LEU A 585 34.24 -10.03 -15.72
C LEU A 585 34.60 -10.01 -14.24
N VAL A 586 34.68 -8.82 -13.65
CA VAL A 586 34.93 -8.67 -12.21
C VAL A 586 33.61 -8.84 -11.49
N ASN A 587 33.47 -9.97 -10.86
CA ASN A 587 32.34 -10.27 -9.97
C ASN A 587 32.43 -9.42 -8.69
N HIS A 588 31.86 -8.23 -8.68
CA HIS A 588 31.64 -7.48 -7.43
C HIS A 588 30.34 -7.94 -6.77
N GLU A 589 30.45 -8.52 -5.58
CA GLU A 589 29.32 -8.58 -4.64
C GLU A 589 28.88 -7.15 -4.36
N SER A 590 27.55 -6.89 -4.29
CA SER A 590 27.04 -5.59 -3.86
C SER A 590 27.74 -5.19 -2.57
N LYS A 591 28.56 -4.15 -2.62
CA LYS A 591 29.34 -3.67 -1.48
C LYS A 591 28.53 -2.77 -0.58
N GLY A 592 27.31 -2.43 -0.97
CA GLY A 592 26.45 -1.48 -0.28
C GLY A 592 24.98 -1.79 -0.38
N CYS A 593 24.19 -1.08 0.43
CA CYS A 593 22.74 -1.10 0.40
C CYS A 593 22.18 0.30 0.64
N LEU A 594 20.92 0.50 0.25
CA LEU A 594 20.15 1.70 0.52
C LEU A 594 19.31 1.45 1.78
N LEU A 595 19.57 2.24 2.82
CA LEU A 595 18.80 2.23 4.07
C LEU A 595 17.84 3.40 4.08
N THR A 596 16.55 3.14 4.27
CA THR A 596 15.53 4.13 4.63
C THR A 596 15.14 3.95 6.08
N VAL A 597 15.23 5.01 6.86
CA VAL A 597 14.85 5.06 8.28
C VAL A 597 13.59 5.90 8.41
N GLY A 598 12.61 5.41 9.15
CA GLY A 598 11.36 6.13 9.42
C GLY A 598 10.97 6.04 10.90
N PHE A 599 10.54 7.19 11.46
CA PHE A 599 10.02 7.29 12.82
C PHE A 599 8.69 8.00 12.84
N GLN A 600 7.74 7.49 13.63
CA GLN A 600 6.48 8.17 13.93
C GLN A 600 6.39 8.47 15.42
N ILE A 601 6.02 9.70 15.74
CA ILE A 601 5.82 10.15 17.12
C ILE A 601 4.48 10.86 17.26
N LEU A 602 3.85 10.73 18.42
CA LEU A 602 2.70 11.54 18.83
C LEU A 602 3.23 12.85 19.41
N VAL A 603 2.96 13.96 18.73
CA VAL A 603 3.42 15.28 19.16
C VAL A 603 2.49 15.88 20.19
N ASN A 604 1.18 15.67 20.02
CA ASN A 604 0.17 16.21 20.91
C ASN A 604 -1.06 15.30 20.88
N SER A 605 -1.65 15.04 22.04
CA SER A 605 -2.88 14.29 22.19
C SER A 605 -4.15 15.05 21.77
N VAL A 606 -4.02 16.38 21.55
CA VAL A 606 -5.12 17.23 21.10
C VAL A 606 -4.99 17.52 19.61
N PRO A 607 -5.93 17.06 18.74
CA PRO A 607 -5.84 17.17 17.29
C PRO A 607 -5.84 18.61 16.73
N THR A 608 -6.22 19.59 17.53
CA THR A 608 -6.32 21.01 17.14
C THR A 608 -5.08 21.82 17.42
N THR A 609 -4.06 21.24 18.06
CA THR A 609 -2.85 21.96 18.48
C THR A 609 -1.94 22.20 17.27
N LYS A 610 -1.36 23.39 17.18
CA LYS A 610 -0.33 23.70 16.19
C LYS A 610 0.96 22.96 16.54
N LEU A 611 1.62 22.42 15.53
CA LEU A 611 2.94 21.81 15.64
C LEU A 611 3.94 22.79 16.26
N ASN A 612 4.70 22.33 17.25
CA ASN A 612 5.82 23.05 17.81
C ASN A 612 7.10 22.67 17.02
N MET A 613 7.94 23.64 16.68
CA MET A 613 9.24 23.41 16.02
C MET A 613 10.16 22.49 16.84
N GLU A 614 10.03 22.48 18.15
CA GLU A 614 10.75 21.57 19.04
C GLU A 614 10.46 20.10 18.74
N SER A 615 9.20 19.73 18.42
CA SER A 615 8.83 18.38 18.07
C SER A 615 9.45 17.94 16.73
N VAL A 616 9.55 18.85 15.77
CA VAL A 616 10.22 18.61 14.48
C VAL A 616 11.70 18.34 14.71
N GLN A 617 12.33 19.13 15.56
CA GLN A 617 13.74 18.95 15.90
C GLN A 617 14.01 17.66 16.67
N THR A 618 13.10 17.29 17.57
CA THR A 618 13.16 16.02 18.31
C THR A 618 13.18 14.81 17.38
N VAL A 619 12.24 14.73 16.43
CA VAL A 619 12.18 13.58 15.50
C VAL A 619 13.36 13.54 14.54
N ASN A 620 13.85 14.71 14.11
CA ASN A 620 15.05 14.80 13.28
C ASN A 620 16.30 14.32 14.04
N ASN A 621 16.43 14.70 15.31
CA ASN A 621 17.51 14.24 16.17
C ASN A 621 17.43 12.72 16.43
N LEU A 622 16.22 12.14 16.59
CA LEU A 622 16.04 10.69 16.72
C LEU A 622 16.60 9.96 15.51
N ILE A 623 16.28 10.42 14.30
CA ILE A 623 16.81 9.83 13.07
C ILE A 623 18.34 9.94 13.02
N ALA A 624 18.87 11.15 13.21
CA ALA A 624 20.30 11.42 13.12
C ALA A 624 21.11 10.59 14.14
N CYS A 625 20.65 10.53 15.39
CA CYS A 625 21.29 9.73 16.42
C CYS A 625 21.21 8.22 16.14
N THR A 626 20.07 7.72 15.64
CA THR A 626 19.93 6.30 15.29
C THR A 626 20.90 5.93 14.16
N ILE A 627 20.98 6.74 13.12
CA ILE A 627 21.90 6.53 12.01
C ILE A 627 23.36 6.55 12.48
N HIS A 628 23.72 7.52 13.31
CA HIS A 628 25.07 7.61 13.89
C HIS A 628 25.42 6.34 14.67
N LYS A 629 24.51 5.85 15.50
CA LYS A 629 24.70 4.61 16.26
C LYS A 629 24.83 3.39 15.36
N ILE A 630 24.00 3.24 14.31
CA ILE A 630 24.10 2.15 13.34
C ILE A 630 25.46 2.18 12.66
N LYS A 631 25.91 3.34 12.16
CA LYS A 631 27.23 3.50 11.53
C LYS A 631 28.35 3.13 12.48
N ALA A 632 28.31 3.62 13.72
CA ALA A 632 29.32 3.33 14.74
C ALA A 632 29.40 1.84 15.06
N ALA A 633 28.25 1.17 15.28
CA ALA A 633 28.17 -0.26 15.59
C ALA A 633 28.68 -1.15 14.44
N LEU A 634 28.44 -0.75 13.20
CA LEU A 634 28.89 -1.47 12.00
C LEU A 634 30.32 -1.07 11.56
N SER A 635 30.99 -0.17 12.31
CA SER A 635 32.32 0.36 11.99
C SER A 635 32.37 1.07 10.61
N ILE A 636 31.29 1.77 10.25
CA ILE A 636 31.19 2.56 9.04
C ILE A 636 31.70 3.98 9.32
N PRO A 637 32.58 4.55 8.48
CA PRO A 637 33.01 5.94 8.63
C PRO A 637 31.82 6.91 8.64
N ALA A 638 31.94 7.98 9.42
CA ALA A 638 30.90 8.99 9.62
C ALA A 638 30.53 9.73 8.33
#